data_b37ea8362b7ae08e37bf432a8d8d0fe8
#
_entry.id   b37ea8362b7ae08e37bf432a8d8d0fe8
#
_cell.length_a   1.000
_cell.length_b   1.000
_cell.length_c   1.000
_cell.angle_alpha   90.00
_cell.angle_beta   90.00
_cell.angle_gamma   90.00
#
_symmetry.space_group_name_H-M   'P 1'
#
loop_
_entity.id
_entity.type
_entity.pdbx_description
1 polymer ?
#
loop_
_entity_poly.entity_id
_entity_poly.type
_entity_poly.pdbx_seq_one_letter_code
_entity_poly.pdbx_strand_id
1 'polypeptide(L)'
;MVLRYIRLILLFGLLGLQSNAQQLLVQTIKGSVADRFIKTPLAGATIEWVGTERKLVISDSKGNFSLSGIPVGRQSIKISHVGYKPITLNNLQVESGKELVIVVEMEDDLTMENEIIVKSRSNKGRPINEMAMVSGRMFSVEETRRFAAGLNDPSRIATAFAGVTAASGDGNALVIRGNAPNGLLWRMEGIDIPNPNHFARVGTSGGAISILSAQLLANSDFISGAFPAEYGNAVSGVFDIRLRKGNKDKREHTFSLSTIGIDFATEGYFKKGYGGSYLFNYRYGFLTLMQKLGFNISDAATSFQDLSFNIHLPTQKLGNFSIFGFGGLSEQNDELAKDSLTWLRNPSSRTGSLDGANTGVAGVSHQFNIGKKTLIKTIWSLNGMAYKEEDERLDKFSGPVLITRKNSFAEWNSVISSVASHKFNKHHLIKTGIYTTGKSFSLKQREAVSNILRDKLRANGQTRLTNYFAQWKWDPNSRVAMQMGLHGQVLGLNKKSSIEPRAGIRFMTFKGQALSFGAGLHTQMQPLGNYFARIRVGNDTITPNKELGFSRAIHYVLGYSIQLSPNWNLRTEAYYQWLYRIPVQASKISSYSVINLEDDYAIEILANRGRGQNYGLEFTLDRYWNDQFYLLSTLSLYQSTYKPSDGIWRNTRYNSNTSFTFLMGKEWTFKTKRPSSLGLDVKLISGGGVRVTPIDLPKSILQKTTVLVPTSIYGEKLKSIFRLDVQMEWKLQYNKMTGSFILGVQNALNTKNRVSQRFDASTGRIAYSYLLGRIPVFGFRFDL
;
A
#
# COMPACT_ATOMS: atom_id res chain seq x y z
N MET A 1 -2.00 15.55 37.18
CA MET A 1 -2.69 16.37 36.13
C MET A 1 -3.62 15.54 35.25
N VAL A 2 -3.22 14.41 34.79
CA VAL A 2 -4.01 13.52 33.89
C VAL A 2 -5.36 13.07 34.48
N LEU A 3 -5.44 12.75 35.77
CA LEU A 3 -6.69 12.34 36.44
C LEU A 3 -7.76 13.46 36.53
N ARG A 4 -7.39 14.74 36.52
CA ARG A 4 -8.35 15.86 36.50
C ARG A 4 -9.04 16.02 35.15
N TYR A 5 -8.33 15.77 34.02
CA TYR A 5 -8.91 15.84 32.70
C TYR A 5 -9.80 14.63 32.37
N ILE A 6 -9.48 13.45 32.89
CA ILE A 6 -10.34 12.26 32.79
C ILE A 6 -11.69 12.48 33.48
N ARG A 7 -11.71 13.16 34.64
CA ARG A 7 -12.96 13.51 35.31
C ARG A 7 -13.80 14.54 34.56
N LEU A 8 -13.19 15.51 33.86
CA LEU A 8 -13.92 16.47 33.04
C LEU A 8 -14.55 15.78 31.80
N ILE A 9 -13.86 14.85 31.17
CA ILE A 9 -14.37 14.08 30.02
C ILE A 9 -15.53 13.18 30.46
N LEU A 10 -15.47 12.57 31.64
CA LEU A 10 -16.57 11.78 32.20
C LEU A 10 -17.77 12.65 32.61
N LEU A 11 -17.56 13.91 33.04
CA LEU A 11 -18.66 14.83 33.36
C LEU A 11 -19.42 15.32 32.13
N PHE A 12 -18.75 15.54 30.98
CA PHE A 12 -19.42 15.90 29.73
C PHE A 12 -20.24 14.74 29.14
N GLY A 13 -19.91 13.49 29.46
CA GLY A 13 -20.67 12.31 29.06
C GLY A 13 -22.01 12.12 29.78
N LEU A 14 -22.21 12.78 30.92
CA LEU A 14 -23.38 12.60 31.80
C LEU A 14 -24.53 13.62 31.60
N LEU A 15 -24.31 14.69 30.84
CA LEU A 15 -25.24 15.82 30.69
C LEU A 15 -26.24 15.68 29.49
N GLY A 16 -26.72 14.49 29.19
CA GLY A 16 -27.64 14.27 28.08
C GLY A 16 -28.79 13.31 28.32
N LEU A 17 -29.33 13.23 29.53
CA LEU A 17 -30.47 12.37 29.81
C LEU A 17 -31.79 13.13 29.60
N GLN A 18 -32.25 13.26 28.35
CA GLN A 18 -33.64 13.55 28.03
C GLN A 18 -34.28 12.32 27.41
N SER A 19 -35.38 11.87 28.00
CA SER A 19 -36.17 10.75 27.56
C SER A 19 -37.05 11.14 26.37
N ASN A 20 -36.67 10.68 25.18
CA ASN A 20 -37.56 10.65 24.02
C ASN A 20 -37.84 9.20 23.63
N ALA A 21 -39.04 8.96 23.10
CA ALA A 21 -39.51 7.65 22.63
C ALA A 21 -38.44 6.97 21.76
N GLN A 22 -38.35 5.66 21.85
CA GLN A 22 -37.34 4.81 21.17
C GLN A 22 -37.54 4.83 19.66
N GLN A 23 -37.03 5.85 18.97
CA GLN A 23 -37.02 5.88 17.52
C GLN A 23 -35.85 5.05 17.05
N LEU A 24 -36.14 3.97 16.30
CA LEU A 24 -35.12 3.13 15.70
C LEU A 24 -34.29 3.99 14.73
N LEU A 25 -32.98 4.14 15.00
CA LEU A 25 -32.09 4.87 14.11
C LEU A 25 -31.96 4.11 12.80
N VAL A 26 -32.27 4.79 11.69
CA VAL A 26 -32.20 4.24 10.34
C VAL A 26 -31.40 5.13 9.43
N GLN A 27 -30.83 4.53 8.37
CA GLN A 27 -30.08 5.24 7.36
C GLN A 27 -30.40 4.68 5.97
N THR A 28 -29.80 5.25 4.94
CA THR A 28 -29.97 4.84 3.55
C THR A 28 -28.70 4.19 3.02
N ILE A 29 -28.87 3.04 2.34
CA ILE A 29 -27.84 2.40 1.52
C ILE A 29 -28.10 2.82 0.08
N LYS A 30 -27.14 3.51 -0.53
CA LYS A 30 -27.21 3.97 -1.93
C LYS A 30 -26.10 3.37 -2.75
N GLY A 31 -26.24 3.37 -4.04
CA GLY A 31 -25.15 2.95 -4.90
C GLY A 31 -25.50 2.85 -6.36
N SER A 32 -24.60 2.18 -7.08
CA SER A 32 -24.80 1.85 -8.48
C SER A 32 -24.44 0.40 -8.76
N VAL A 33 -25.15 -0.22 -9.69
CA VAL A 33 -24.90 -1.59 -10.18
C VAL A 33 -24.42 -1.48 -11.62
N ALA A 34 -23.29 -2.12 -11.94
CA ALA A 34 -22.67 -2.10 -13.27
C ALA A 34 -22.06 -3.46 -13.62
N ASP A 35 -21.87 -3.70 -14.92
CA ASP A 35 -21.03 -4.78 -15.41
C ASP A 35 -19.59 -4.61 -14.92
N ARG A 36 -18.98 -5.67 -14.41
CA ARG A 36 -17.66 -5.61 -13.79
C ARG A 36 -16.54 -5.25 -14.76
N PHE A 37 -16.60 -5.70 -16.01
CA PHE A 37 -15.53 -5.52 -16.99
C PHE A 37 -15.64 -4.20 -17.77
N ILE A 38 -16.81 -3.94 -18.36
CA ILE A 38 -17.03 -2.78 -19.23
C ILE A 38 -17.73 -1.61 -18.52
N LYS A 39 -18.04 -1.75 -17.22
CA LYS A 39 -18.65 -0.70 -16.37
C LYS A 39 -19.98 -0.14 -16.91
N THR A 40 -20.66 -0.87 -17.78
CA THR A 40 -21.98 -0.48 -18.29
C THR A 40 -23.00 -0.56 -17.14
N PRO A 41 -23.83 0.47 -16.93
CA PRO A 41 -24.88 0.43 -15.92
C PRO A 41 -25.86 -0.73 -16.14
N LEU A 42 -26.26 -1.40 -15.08
CA LEU A 42 -27.26 -2.46 -15.08
C LEU A 42 -28.57 -1.93 -14.54
N ALA A 43 -29.50 -1.60 -15.46
CA ALA A 43 -30.85 -1.20 -15.15
C ALA A 43 -31.70 -2.45 -14.82
N GLY A 44 -32.63 -2.33 -13.87
CA GLY A 44 -33.52 -3.45 -13.49
C GLY A 44 -32.87 -4.47 -12.54
N ALA A 45 -31.68 -4.21 -11.99
CA ALA A 45 -31.12 -5.04 -10.94
C ALA A 45 -31.98 -4.92 -9.68
N THR A 46 -32.27 -6.06 -9.06
CA THR A 46 -33.01 -6.12 -7.78
C THR A 46 -32.03 -6.07 -6.62
N ILE A 47 -32.22 -5.13 -5.70
CA ILE A 47 -31.44 -4.96 -4.48
C ILE A 47 -32.37 -5.24 -3.29
N GLU A 48 -32.11 -6.31 -2.55
CA GLU A 48 -32.90 -6.79 -1.43
C GLU A 48 -32.13 -6.68 -0.12
N TRP A 49 -32.70 -6.05 0.90
CA TRP A 49 -32.14 -6.08 2.26
C TRP A 49 -32.43 -7.45 2.90
N VAL A 50 -31.38 -8.08 3.43
CA VAL A 50 -31.46 -9.34 4.15
C VAL A 50 -31.66 -9.04 5.63
N GLY A 51 -32.89 -8.75 6.03
CA GLY A 51 -33.26 -8.37 7.39
C GLY A 51 -34.57 -8.96 7.82
N THR A 52 -35.18 -8.44 8.89
CA THR A 52 -36.44 -8.92 9.46
C THR A 52 -37.67 -8.60 8.61
N GLU A 53 -37.59 -7.52 7.84
CA GLU A 53 -38.63 -7.10 6.90
C GLU A 53 -38.11 -7.20 5.47
N ARG A 54 -38.96 -7.58 4.55
CA ARG A 54 -38.61 -7.62 3.14
C ARG A 54 -38.61 -6.21 2.54
N LYS A 55 -37.44 -5.60 2.36
CA LYS A 55 -37.25 -4.32 1.64
C LYS A 55 -36.48 -4.59 0.37
N LEU A 56 -37.01 -4.20 -0.76
CA LEU A 56 -36.36 -4.31 -2.06
C LEU A 56 -36.53 -3.04 -2.88
N VAL A 57 -35.55 -2.75 -3.71
CA VAL A 57 -35.60 -1.67 -4.71
C VAL A 57 -34.99 -2.16 -6.01
N ILE A 58 -35.32 -1.48 -7.11
CA ILE A 58 -34.82 -1.80 -8.45
C ILE A 58 -33.91 -0.67 -8.90
N SER A 59 -32.78 -0.99 -9.54
CA SER A 59 -31.88 0.00 -10.12
C SER A 59 -32.50 0.74 -11.32
N ASP A 60 -32.25 2.05 -11.43
CA ASP A 60 -32.72 2.91 -12.51
C ASP A 60 -31.98 2.66 -13.84
N SER A 61 -32.31 3.40 -14.90
CA SER A 61 -31.67 3.33 -16.21
C SER A 61 -30.16 3.63 -16.21
N LYS A 62 -29.66 4.28 -15.16
CA LYS A 62 -28.24 4.57 -14.93
C LYS A 62 -27.60 3.58 -13.93
N GLY A 63 -28.33 2.51 -13.55
CA GLY A 63 -27.89 1.51 -12.59
C GLY A 63 -27.92 1.98 -11.12
N ASN A 64 -28.43 3.19 -10.81
CA ASN A 64 -28.45 3.68 -9.43
C ASN A 64 -29.60 3.08 -8.64
N PHE A 65 -29.39 2.93 -7.33
CA PHE A 65 -30.42 2.50 -6.38
C PHE A 65 -30.33 3.29 -5.08
N SER A 66 -31.43 3.33 -4.33
CA SER A 66 -31.51 3.91 -2.99
C SER A 66 -32.44 3.10 -2.13
N LEU A 67 -31.92 2.46 -1.11
CA LEU A 67 -32.61 1.59 -0.15
C LEU A 67 -32.64 2.30 1.21
N SER A 68 -33.75 2.95 1.53
CA SER A 68 -33.94 3.79 2.72
C SER A 68 -34.53 3.01 3.90
N GLY A 69 -34.45 3.59 5.10
CA GLY A 69 -35.03 3.02 6.31
C GLY A 69 -34.34 1.74 6.78
N ILE A 70 -33.04 1.62 6.53
CA ILE A 70 -32.25 0.48 6.96
C ILE A 70 -31.70 0.74 8.37
N PRO A 71 -31.89 -0.17 9.34
CA PRO A 71 -31.38 0.00 10.70
C PRO A 71 -29.87 0.22 10.73
N VAL A 72 -29.38 1.10 11.62
CA VAL A 72 -27.96 1.27 11.84
C VAL A 72 -27.31 -0.01 12.39
N GLY A 73 -26.03 -0.19 12.12
CA GLY A 73 -25.27 -1.39 12.49
C GLY A 73 -24.89 -2.23 11.27
N ARG A 74 -24.59 -3.51 11.49
CA ARG A 74 -24.18 -4.46 10.44
C ARG A 74 -25.37 -4.98 9.66
N GLN A 75 -25.42 -4.70 8.37
CA GLN A 75 -26.50 -5.06 7.47
C GLN A 75 -26.00 -5.87 6.28
N SER A 76 -26.87 -6.64 5.65
CA SER A 76 -26.57 -7.41 4.44
C SER A 76 -27.58 -7.10 3.35
N ILE A 77 -27.11 -7.01 2.11
CA ILE A 77 -27.96 -6.85 0.93
C ILE A 77 -27.62 -7.90 -0.12
N LYS A 78 -28.63 -8.35 -0.83
CA LYS A 78 -28.50 -9.26 -1.97
C LYS A 78 -28.85 -8.50 -3.25
N ILE A 79 -28.00 -8.63 -4.25
CA ILE A 79 -28.16 -7.99 -5.56
C ILE A 79 -28.26 -9.09 -6.62
N SER A 80 -29.28 -9.02 -7.47
CA SER A 80 -29.50 -9.95 -8.56
C SER A 80 -29.90 -9.22 -9.84
N HIS A 81 -29.44 -9.74 -10.99
CA HIS A 81 -29.80 -9.26 -12.32
C HIS A 81 -29.77 -10.43 -13.29
N VAL A 82 -30.69 -10.43 -14.28
CA VAL A 82 -30.74 -11.48 -15.30
C VAL A 82 -29.45 -11.52 -16.10
N GLY A 83 -28.85 -12.71 -16.25
CA GLY A 83 -27.58 -12.93 -16.96
C GLY A 83 -26.32 -12.67 -16.13
N TYR A 84 -26.46 -12.29 -14.85
CA TYR A 84 -25.36 -12.04 -13.94
C TYR A 84 -25.43 -12.90 -12.68
N LYS A 85 -24.26 -13.25 -12.12
CA LYS A 85 -24.17 -13.98 -10.86
C LYS A 85 -24.70 -13.11 -9.72
N PRO A 86 -25.63 -13.61 -8.89
CA PRO A 86 -26.10 -12.86 -7.72
C PRO A 86 -24.97 -12.62 -6.73
N ILE A 87 -24.95 -11.43 -6.13
CA ILE A 87 -23.94 -11.00 -5.16
C ILE A 87 -24.66 -10.75 -3.83
N THR A 88 -24.13 -11.28 -2.73
CA THR A 88 -24.53 -10.88 -1.39
C THR A 88 -23.37 -10.11 -0.74
N LEU A 89 -23.63 -8.84 -0.40
CA LEU A 89 -22.73 -8.02 0.38
C LEU A 89 -23.11 -8.14 1.84
N ASN A 90 -22.30 -8.85 2.60
CA ASN A 90 -22.56 -9.12 4.01
C ASN A 90 -21.85 -8.11 4.91
N ASN A 91 -22.44 -7.82 6.06
CA ASN A 91 -21.84 -7.05 7.15
C ASN A 91 -21.43 -5.62 6.75
N LEU A 92 -22.22 -4.99 5.90
CA LEU A 92 -22.07 -3.58 5.57
C LEU A 92 -22.31 -2.74 6.83
N GLN A 93 -21.38 -1.89 7.19
CA GLN A 93 -21.51 -1.00 8.33
C GLN A 93 -22.38 0.20 7.96
N VAL A 94 -23.61 0.26 8.47
CA VAL A 94 -24.56 1.36 8.31
C VAL A 94 -24.45 2.24 9.55
N GLU A 95 -24.06 3.49 9.38
CA GLU A 95 -23.84 4.47 10.45
C GLU A 95 -24.87 5.60 10.33
N SER A 96 -25.26 6.18 11.44
CA SER A 96 -26.32 7.22 11.45
C SER A 96 -25.85 8.58 10.87
N GLY A 97 -24.57 8.88 10.96
CA GLY A 97 -23.98 10.15 10.51
C GLY A 97 -23.93 10.28 8.99
N LYS A 98 -23.59 9.18 8.29
CA LYS A 98 -23.40 9.17 6.84
C LYS A 98 -24.22 8.10 6.14
N GLU A 99 -24.65 8.41 4.91
CA GLU A 99 -25.24 7.41 4.02
C GLU A 99 -24.15 6.41 3.58
N LEU A 100 -24.52 5.14 3.45
CA LEU A 100 -23.60 4.14 2.91
C LEU A 100 -23.69 4.14 1.38
N VAL A 101 -22.66 4.64 0.71
CA VAL A 101 -22.58 4.67 -0.76
C VAL A 101 -21.67 3.54 -1.25
N ILE A 102 -22.21 2.62 -2.08
CA ILE A 102 -21.48 1.46 -2.60
C ILE A 102 -21.57 1.37 -4.13
N VAL A 103 -20.52 0.80 -4.73
CA VAL A 103 -20.50 0.43 -6.14
C VAL A 103 -20.50 -1.08 -6.25
N VAL A 104 -21.49 -1.63 -6.92
CA VAL A 104 -21.65 -3.07 -7.12
C VAL A 104 -21.30 -3.43 -8.55
N GLU A 105 -20.28 -4.26 -8.74
CA GLU A 105 -19.80 -4.72 -10.03
C GLU A 105 -20.12 -6.20 -10.20
N MET A 106 -21.06 -6.54 -11.11
CA MET A 106 -21.57 -7.90 -11.30
C MET A 106 -20.82 -8.64 -12.42
N GLU A 107 -20.54 -9.92 -12.19
CA GLU A 107 -19.96 -10.85 -13.17
C GLU A 107 -21.05 -11.56 -13.96
N ASP A 108 -20.79 -11.85 -15.26
CA ASP A 108 -21.68 -12.67 -16.06
C ASP A 108 -21.91 -14.05 -15.44
N ASP A 109 -23.11 -14.55 -15.57
CA ASP A 109 -23.42 -15.94 -15.23
C ASP A 109 -23.13 -16.86 -16.42
N LEU A 110 -22.18 -17.76 -16.22
CA LEU A 110 -21.74 -18.75 -17.22
C LEU A 110 -22.45 -20.11 -17.03
N THR A 111 -23.31 -20.25 -16.02
CA THR A 111 -24.04 -21.51 -15.81
C THR A 111 -25.09 -21.72 -16.89
N MET A 112 -25.20 -22.95 -17.37
CA MET A 112 -26.30 -23.35 -18.26
C MET A 112 -27.59 -23.48 -17.45
N GLU A 113 -28.74 -23.27 -18.08
CA GLU A 113 -30.07 -23.07 -17.51
C GLU A 113 -30.60 -24.15 -16.54
N ASN A 114 -29.87 -25.23 -16.25
CA ASN A 114 -30.37 -26.38 -15.49
C ASN A 114 -29.73 -26.62 -14.11
N GLU A 115 -28.89 -25.74 -13.61
CA GLU A 115 -28.30 -25.96 -12.29
C GLU A 115 -28.53 -24.74 -11.36
N ILE A 116 -29.66 -24.72 -10.66
CA ILE A 116 -29.94 -23.73 -9.62
C ILE A 116 -29.10 -24.10 -8.38
N ILE A 117 -27.83 -23.72 -8.38
CA ILE A 117 -27.01 -23.73 -7.17
C ILE A 117 -27.00 -22.32 -6.58
N VAL A 118 -28.03 -21.99 -5.81
CA VAL A 118 -28.06 -20.78 -4.99
C VAL A 118 -27.14 -20.98 -3.77
N LYS A 119 -25.84 -20.83 -3.95
CA LYS A 119 -24.93 -20.60 -2.84
C LYS A 119 -24.36 -19.19 -2.98
N SER A 120 -24.87 -18.29 -2.12
CA SER A 120 -24.29 -16.98 -1.90
C SER A 120 -22.81 -17.13 -1.54
N ARG A 121 -21.93 -16.98 -2.53
CA ARG A 121 -20.49 -16.99 -2.32
C ARG A 121 -20.06 -15.57 -1.93
N SER A 122 -19.53 -15.41 -0.74
CA SER A 122 -18.83 -14.19 -0.38
C SER A 122 -17.62 -14.02 -1.33
N ASN A 123 -17.65 -13.00 -2.18
CA ASN A 123 -16.53 -12.67 -3.08
C ASN A 123 -15.36 -11.97 -2.36
N LYS A 124 -15.37 -11.90 -1.03
CA LYS A 124 -14.31 -11.32 -0.22
C LYS A 124 -13.00 -12.06 -0.49
N GLY A 125 -11.94 -11.31 -0.73
CA GLY A 125 -10.60 -11.86 -0.96
C GLY A 125 -10.24 -12.17 -2.42
N ARG A 126 -11.17 -12.07 -3.38
CA ARG A 126 -10.82 -12.08 -4.81
C ARG A 126 -10.42 -10.67 -5.27
N PRO A 127 -9.40 -10.54 -6.12
CA PRO A 127 -9.05 -9.24 -6.68
C PRO A 127 -10.19 -8.68 -7.52
N ILE A 128 -10.30 -7.36 -7.56
CA ILE A 128 -11.28 -6.65 -8.39
C ILE A 128 -10.88 -6.79 -9.87
N ASN A 129 -9.57 -6.83 -10.14
CA ASN A 129 -9.05 -7.05 -11.49
C ASN A 129 -9.28 -8.52 -11.90
N GLU A 130 -10.18 -8.74 -12.85
CA GLU A 130 -10.53 -10.07 -13.34
C GLU A 130 -9.40 -10.81 -14.06
N MET A 131 -8.35 -10.08 -14.51
CA MET A 131 -7.17 -10.67 -15.16
C MET A 131 -6.17 -11.24 -14.13
N ALA A 132 -6.29 -10.94 -12.83
CA ALA A 132 -5.42 -11.49 -11.80
C ALA A 132 -5.90 -12.88 -11.36
N MET A 133 -5.25 -13.94 -11.89
CA MET A 133 -5.63 -15.33 -11.63
C MET A 133 -5.03 -15.88 -10.33
N VAL A 134 -3.87 -15.39 -9.92
CA VAL A 134 -3.10 -15.82 -8.73
C VAL A 134 -2.60 -14.61 -7.96
N SER A 135 -2.20 -14.82 -6.71
CA SER A 135 -1.49 -13.85 -5.85
C SER A 135 -2.17 -12.49 -5.71
N GLY A 136 -3.44 -12.37 -6.11
CA GLY A 136 -4.22 -11.14 -6.00
C GLY A 136 -5.16 -11.19 -4.80
N ARG A 137 -5.26 -10.06 -4.10
CA ARG A 137 -6.19 -9.86 -2.99
C ARG A 137 -6.80 -8.45 -3.04
N MET A 138 -8.11 -8.38 -2.94
CA MET A 138 -8.80 -7.12 -2.64
C MET A 138 -8.61 -6.79 -1.17
N PHE A 139 -8.28 -5.55 -0.85
CA PHE A 139 -8.39 -5.01 0.50
C PHE A 139 -9.48 -3.93 0.54
N SER A 140 -10.24 -3.95 1.62
CA SER A 140 -11.37 -3.04 1.78
C SER A 140 -10.98 -1.83 2.65
N VAL A 141 -11.70 -0.72 2.43
CA VAL A 141 -11.56 0.48 3.26
C VAL A 141 -11.90 0.19 4.73
N GLU A 142 -12.84 -0.71 4.97
CA GLU A 142 -13.22 -1.13 6.32
C GLU A 142 -12.07 -1.86 7.04
N GLU A 143 -11.35 -2.75 6.33
CA GLU A 143 -10.15 -3.40 6.87
C GLU A 143 -9.08 -2.37 7.21
N THR A 144 -8.93 -1.31 6.37
CA THR A 144 -7.96 -0.22 6.59
C THR A 144 -8.21 0.51 7.91
N ARG A 145 -9.46 0.69 8.29
CA ARG A 145 -9.86 1.40 9.52
C ARG A 145 -9.80 0.53 10.76
N ARG A 146 -10.08 -0.76 10.62
CA ARG A 146 -10.31 -1.65 11.75
C ARG A 146 -9.05 -2.36 12.26
N PHE A 147 -8.08 -2.66 11.40
CA PHE A 147 -6.91 -3.43 11.82
C PHE A 147 -6.08 -2.69 12.86
N ALA A 148 -5.84 -3.33 14.00
CA ALA A 148 -5.00 -2.78 15.06
C ALA A 148 -3.64 -2.32 14.52
N ALA A 149 -3.19 -1.14 14.93
CA ALA A 149 -1.98 -0.48 14.46
C ALA A 149 -1.94 -0.16 12.95
N GLY A 150 -3.07 -0.25 12.24
CA GLY A 150 -3.17 0.12 10.82
C GLY A 150 -3.02 1.60 10.56
N LEU A 151 -3.33 2.47 11.54
CA LEU A 151 -3.29 3.95 11.43
C LEU A 151 -4.00 4.48 10.18
N ASN A 152 -5.01 3.77 9.68
CA ASN A 152 -5.70 4.06 8.42
C ASN A 152 -4.78 4.03 7.18
N ASP A 153 -3.68 3.30 7.22
CA ASP A 153 -2.63 3.25 6.20
C ASP A 153 -2.70 1.93 5.41
N PRO A 154 -2.93 1.97 4.08
CA PRO A 154 -3.02 0.77 3.26
C PRO A 154 -1.73 -0.05 3.21
N SER A 155 -0.55 0.58 3.31
CA SER A 155 0.74 -0.13 3.33
C SER A 155 0.87 -0.99 4.59
N ARG A 156 0.47 -0.46 5.74
CA ARG A 156 0.51 -1.19 7.02
C ARG A 156 -0.45 -2.38 7.04
N ILE A 157 -1.54 -2.31 6.29
CA ILE A 157 -2.47 -3.43 6.15
C ILE A 157 -1.85 -4.54 5.33
N ALA A 158 -1.14 -4.19 4.26
CA ALA A 158 -0.50 -5.18 3.41
C ALA A 158 0.49 -6.07 4.19
N THR A 159 1.08 -5.61 5.30
CA THR A 159 1.92 -6.45 6.17
C THR A 159 1.15 -7.58 6.88
N ALA A 160 -0.18 -7.57 6.83
CA ALA A 160 -0.99 -8.70 7.28
C ALA A 160 -1.19 -9.77 6.21
N PHE A 161 -0.77 -9.53 4.96
CA PHE A 161 -0.91 -10.50 3.88
C PHE A 161 0.29 -11.45 3.83
N ALA A 162 0.03 -12.68 3.40
CA ALA A 162 1.11 -13.66 3.24
C ALA A 162 2.15 -13.17 2.22
N GLY A 163 3.42 -13.44 2.46
CA GLY A 163 4.53 -13.01 1.62
C GLY A 163 4.95 -11.55 1.77
N VAL A 164 4.32 -10.79 2.68
CA VAL A 164 4.61 -9.36 2.85
C VAL A 164 5.17 -9.09 4.25
N THR A 165 6.29 -8.36 4.30
CA THR A 165 6.90 -7.88 5.54
C THR A 165 7.32 -6.42 5.40
N ALA A 166 7.52 -5.71 6.50
CA ALA A 166 8.12 -4.38 6.47
C ALA A 166 9.65 -4.49 6.49
N ALA A 167 10.35 -3.73 5.66
CA ALA A 167 11.82 -3.76 5.58
C ALA A 167 12.47 -3.29 6.88
N SER A 168 11.92 -2.24 7.49
CA SER A 168 12.39 -1.62 8.74
C SER A 168 11.46 -1.85 9.94
N GLY A 169 10.41 -2.65 9.79
CA GLY A 169 9.48 -3.01 10.86
C GLY A 169 8.43 -1.96 11.23
N ASP A 170 8.74 -0.68 11.18
CA ASP A 170 7.83 0.43 11.55
C ASP A 170 7.42 1.32 10.39
N GLY A 171 8.11 1.22 9.25
CA GLY A 171 7.85 2.00 8.04
C GLY A 171 6.96 1.27 7.02
N ASN A 172 6.62 2.01 5.97
CA ASN A 172 5.79 1.55 4.84
C ASN A 172 6.62 0.93 3.69
N ALA A 173 7.91 0.68 3.89
CA ALA A 173 8.76 -0.02 2.93
C ALA A 173 8.43 -1.51 2.94
N LEU A 174 7.73 -2.00 1.92
CA LEU A 174 7.23 -3.37 1.85
C LEU A 174 8.20 -4.28 1.11
N VAL A 175 8.58 -5.36 1.77
CA VAL A 175 9.30 -6.50 1.20
C VAL A 175 8.26 -7.54 0.80
N ILE A 176 8.20 -7.86 -0.48
CA ILE A 176 7.23 -8.83 -1.02
C ILE A 176 7.99 -10.06 -1.51
N ARG A 177 7.75 -11.21 -0.88
CA ARG A 177 8.41 -12.48 -1.22
C ARG A 177 9.94 -12.38 -1.24
N GLY A 178 10.51 -11.58 -0.32
CA GLY A 178 11.97 -11.35 -0.24
C GLY A 178 12.54 -10.37 -1.27
N ASN A 179 11.72 -9.75 -2.12
CA ASN A 179 12.17 -8.71 -3.03
C ASN A 179 12.29 -7.37 -2.31
N ALA A 180 13.25 -6.56 -2.75
CA ALA A 180 13.46 -5.20 -2.26
C ALA A 180 12.22 -4.32 -2.44
N PRO A 181 11.99 -3.34 -1.55
CA PRO A 181 10.84 -2.45 -1.63
C PRO A 181 10.73 -1.67 -2.96
N ASN A 182 11.84 -1.29 -3.57
CA ASN A 182 11.86 -0.55 -4.83
C ASN A 182 11.30 -1.33 -6.04
N GLY A 183 11.04 -2.63 -5.90
CA GLY A 183 10.38 -3.46 -6.91
C GLY A 183 8.85 -3.34 -6.94
N LEU A 184 8.25 -2.63 -5.98
CA LEU A 184 6.80 -2.44 -5.85
C LEU A 184 6.30 -1.30 -6.76
N LEU A 185 5.21 -1.54 -7.48
CA LEU A 185 4.49 -0.54 -8.25
C LEU A 185 3.33 0.04 -7.44
N TRP A 186 3.29 1.35 -7.30
CA TRP A 186 2.13 2.10 -6.88
C TRP A 186 1.35 2.58 -8.10
N ARG A 187 0.08 2.19 -8.21
CA ARG A 187 -0.82 2.60 -9.27
C ARG A 187 -2.10 3.15 -8.66
N MET A 188 -2.59 4.27 -9.18
CA MET A 188 -3.85 4.89 -8.73
C MET A 188 -4.70 5.27 -9.92
N GLU A 189 -5.98 4.90 -9.89
CA GLU A 189 -6.95 5.16 -10.95
C GLU A 189 -6.54 4.68 -12.35
N GLY A 190 -5.49 3.87 -12.47
CA GLY A 190 -5.00 3.30 -13.73
C GLY A 190 -3.73 3.96 -14.27
N ILE A 191 -3.05 4.78 -13.50
CA ILE A 191 -1.73 5.35 -13.80
C ILE A 191 -0.72 5.00 -12.72
N ASP A 192 0.54 4.86 -13.12
CA ASP A 192 1.66 4.70 -12.19
C ASP A 192 1.91 6.04 -11.49
N ILE A 193 2.03 5.99 -10.17
CA ILE A 193 2.26 7.15 -9.32
C ILE A 193 3.59 7.00 -8.57
N PRO A 194 4.21 8.11 -8.13
CA PRO A 194 5.34 8.06 -7.23
C PRO A 194 4.96 7.38 -5.91
N ASN A 195 5.97 7.14 -5.08
CA ASN A 195 5.79 6.66 -3.72
C ASN A 195 4.81 7.56 -2.93
N PRO A 196 3.62 7.07 -2.53
CA PRO A 196 2.58 7.89 -1.88
C PRO A 196 2.74 7.97 -0.37
N ASN A 197 3.97 8.13 0.13
CA ASN A 197 4.25 8.22 1.54
C ASN A 197 4.93 9.54 1.89
N HIS A 198 4.67 10.04 3.09
CA HIS A 198 5.45 11.09 3.73
C HIS A 198 6.84 10.56 4.10
N PHE A 199 7.84 11.45 4.10
CA PHE A 199 9.25 11.11 4.36
C PHE A 199 9.79 10.04 3.41
N ALA A 200 9.22 10.00 2.19
CA ALA A 200 9.65 9.09 1.15
C ALA A 200 10.96 9.58 0.53
N ARG A 201 11.91 8.67 0.34
CA ARG A 201 13.13 8.93 -0.42
C ARG A 201 12.93 8.56 -1.89
N VAL A 202 13.61 9.25 -2.77
CA VAL A 202 13.54 8.97 -4.22
C VAL A 202 14.14 7.59 -4.51
N GLY A 203 13.51 6.85 -5.43
CA GLY A 203 13.95 5.49 -5.79
C GLY A 203 13.50 4.39 -4.83
N THR A 204 12.66 4.71 -3.82
CA THR A 204 12.08 3.74 -2.88
C THR A 204 10.57 3.66 -2.99
N SER A 205 9.96 2.67 -2.37
CA SER A 205 8.50 2.53 -2.29
C SER A 205 7.95 2.71 -0.88
N GLY A 206 8.77 3.06 0.09
CA GLY A 206 8.42 3.19 1.50
C GLY A 206 8.54 4.62 2.03
N GLY A 207 8.14 4.80 3.27
CA GLY A 207 8.17 6.04 4.06
C GLY A 207 7.56 5.77 5.42
N ALA A 208 7.31 6.80 6.22
CA ALA A 208 6.81 6.61 7.57
C ALA A 208 5.27 6.51 7.63
N ILE A 209 4.56 7.33 6.87
CA ILE A 209 3.10 7.50 6.92
C ILE A 209 2.58 7.66 5.50
N SER A 210 1.50 6.97 5.13
CA SER A 210 0.87 7.15 3.82
C SER A 210 0.20 8.51 3.67
N ILE A 211 0.37 9.15 2.50
CA ILE A 211 -0.40 10.33 2.08
C ILE A 211 -1.84 9.93 1.71
N LEU A 212 -2.05 8.67 1.31
CA LEU A 212 -3.37 8.17 0.91
C LEU A 212 -4.32 8.12 2.09
N SER A 213 -5.35 8.96 2.07
CA SER A 213 -6.38 8.97 3.12
C SER A 213 -7.40 7.85 2.92
N ALA A 214 -7.69 7.10 3.99
CA ALA A 214 -8.77 6.11 4.00
C ALA A 214 -10.17 6.71 3.72
N GLN A 215 -10.32 8.04 3.78
CA GLN A 215 -11.57 8.71 3.43
C GLN A 215 -11.83 8.72 1.91
N LEU A 216 -10.77 8.71 1.10
CA LEU A 216 -10.86 8.73 -0.35
C LEU A 216 -10.77 7.34 -0.99
N LEU A 217 -10.25 6.35 -0.28
CA LEU A 217 -10.04 5.03 -0.85
C LEU A 217 -11.36 4.31 -1.12
N ALA A 218 -11.43 3.62 -2.25
CA ALA A 218 -12.36 2.52 -2.50
C ALA A 218 -11.64 1.18 -2.26
N ASN A 219 -12.39 0.08 -2.34
CA ASN A 219 -11.78 -1.24 -2.36
C ASN A 219 -10.75 -1.29 -3.50
N SER A 220 -9.57 -1.79 -3.21
CA SER A 220 -8.39 -1.73 -4.07
C SER A 220 -7.71 -3.10 -4.11
N ASP A 221 -6.83 -3.32 -5.08
CA ASP A 221 -6.15 -4.60 -5.24
C ASP A 221 -4.69 -4.51 -4.81
N PHE A 222 -4.23 -5.58 -4.17
CA PHE A 222 -2.83 -5.86 -3.94
C PHE A 222 -2.45 -7.18 -4.61
N ILE A 223 -1.39 -7.21 -5.43
CA ILE A 223 -0.95 -8.37 -6.19
C ILE A 223 0.54 -8.61 -5.91
N SER A 224 0.88 -9.78 -5.36
CA SER A 224 2.24 -10.11 -4.89
C SER A 224 3.07 -10.96 -5.87
N GLY A 225 2.56 -11.23 -7.09
CA GLY A 225 3.32 -11.97 -8.10
C GLY A 225 2.48 -12.40 -9.29
N ALA A 226 3.13 -12.76 -10.39
CA ALA A 226 2.52 -13.19 -11.66
C ALA A 226 1.35 -12.27 -12.09
N PHE A 227 1.56 -10.95 -11.97
CA PHE A 227 0.51 -9.96 -12.23
C PHE A 227 0.19 -9.81 -13.71
N PRO A 228 -1.06 -9.40 -14.06
CA PRO A 228 -1.55 -9.24 -15.43
C PRO A 228 -0.70 -8.33 -16.31
N ALA A 229 -0.89 -8.44 -17.63
CA ALA A 229 -0.08 -7.71 -18.61
C ALA A 229 -0.27 -6.18 -18.59
N GLU A 230 -1.32 -5.66 -17.98
CA GLU A 230 -1.53 -4.22 -17.82
C GLU A 230 -0.59 -3.54 -16.83
N TYR A 231 0.15 -4.30 -16.00
CA TYR A 231 1.10 -3.77 -15.03
C TYR A 231 2.52 -3.96 -15.54
N GLY A 232 3.24 -2.87 -15.77
CA GLY A 232 4.63 -2.85 -16.20
C GLY A 232 5.57 -2.27 -15.17
N ASN A 233 6.86 -2.24 -15.47
CA ASN A 233 7.89 -1.58 -14.68
C ASN A 233 7.90 -1.98 -13.18
N ALA A 234 7.65 -3.25 -12.89
CA ALA A 234 7.63 -3.83 -11.55
C ALA A 234 8.13 -5.26 -11.54
N VAL A 235 8.80 -5.70 -10.47
CA VAL A 235 9.33 -7.06 -10.30
C VAL A 235 8.92 -7.70 -8.98
N SER A 236 8.30 -6.97 -8.03
CA SER A 236 7.91 -7.55 -6.74
C SER A 236 6.40 -7.63 -6.55
N GLY A 237 5.67 -6.55 -6.70
CA GLY A 237 4.22 -6.51 -6.52
C GLY A 237 3.58 -5.23 -7.03
N VAL A 238 2.27 -5.15 -6.91
CA VAL A 238 1.46 -4.02 -7.37
C VAL A 238 0.42 -3.66 -6.32
N PHE A 239 0.34 -2.37 -5.96
CA PHE A 239 -0.84 -1.75 -5.37
C PHE A 239 -1.64 -1.05 -6.46
N ASP A 240 -2.86 -1.50 -6.73
CA ASP A 240 -3.80 -0.86 -7.66
C ASP A 240 -4.91 -0.16 -6.87
N ILE A 241 -4.67 1.12 -6.58
CA ILE A 241 -5.49 1.98 -5.72
C ILE A 241 -6.64 2.56 -6.53
N ARG A 242 -7.84 2.48 -5.97
CA ARG A 242 -9.04 3.10 -6.50
C ARG A 242 -9.58 4.13 -5.52
N LEU A 243 -10.12 5.23 -6.06
CA LEU A 243 -10.73 6.29 -5.29
C LEU A 243 -12.26 6.16 -5.32
N ARG A 244 -12.91 6.43 -4.19
CA ARG A 244 -14.36 6.51 -4.13
C ARG A 244 -14.87 7.86 -4.61
N LYS A 245 -16.09 7.89 -5.11
CA LYS A 245 -16.81 9.12 -5.44
C LYS A 245 -17.43 9.67 -4.16
N GLY A 246 -17.58 11.00 -4.09
CA GLY A 246 -18.35 11.66 -3.04
C GLY A 246 -19.84 11.35 -3.15
N ASN A 247 -20.59 11.60 -2.07
CA ASN A 247 -22.05 11.46 -2.07
C ASN A 247 -22.68 12.51 -3.00
N LYS A 248 -23.41 12.07 -4.03
CA LYS A 248 -24.04 12.94 -5.03
C LYS A 248 -25.38 13.51 -4.59
N ASP A 249 -25.91 13.10 -3.45
CA ASP A 249 -27.27 13.46 -2.99
C ASP A 249 -27.29 14.19 -1.65
N LYS A 250 -26.23 14.02 -0.82
CA LYS A 250 -26.11 14.61 0.50
C LYS A 250 -24.70 15.21 0.68
N ARG A 251 -24.59 16.31 1.43
CA ARG A 251 -23.31 16.84 1.91
C ARG A 251 -23.00 16.22 3.25
N GLU A 252 -21.81 15.71 3.40
CA GLU A 252 -21.36 14.97 4.57
C GLU A 252 -19.94 15.40 4.94
N HIS A 253 -19.65 15.37 6.23
CA HIS A 253 -18.37 15.80 6.77
C HIS A 253 -17.81 14.75 7.72
N THR A 254 -16.50 14.65 7.79
CA THR A 254 -15.80 13.88 8.82
C THR A 254 -14.74 14.76 9.45
N PHE A 255 -14.69 14.75 10.75
CA PHE A 255 -13.59 15.31 11.53
C PHE A 255 -12.94 14.21 12.36
N SER A 256 -11.62 14.13 12.35
CA SER A 256 -10.87 13.18 13.16
C SER A 256 -9.68 13.85 13.84
N LEU A 257 -9.42 13.45 15.07
CA LEU A 257 -8.23 13.78 15.83
C LEU A 257 -7.59 12.47 16.25
N SER A 258 -6.31 12.28 15.98
CA SER A 258 -5.61 11.03 16.30
C SER A 258 -4.16 11.28 16.74
N THR A 259 -3.48 10.23 17.18
CA THR A 259 -2.04 10.28 17.53
C THR A 259 -1.18 10.89 16.41
N ILE A 260 -1.56 10.72 15.14
CA ILE A 260 -0.78 11.23 14.01
C ILE A 260 -1.19 12.62 13.53
N GLY A 261 -2.33 13.18 13.99
CA GLY A 261 -2.75 14.51 13.58
C GLY A 261 -4.26 14.72 13.53
N ILE A 262 -4.64 15.83 12.91
CA ILE A 262 -6.03 16.22 12.62
C ILE A 262 -6.33 15.92 11.17
N ASP A 263 -7.53 15.39 10.91
CA ASP A 263 -8.03 15.04 9.59
C ASP A 263 -9.43 15.61 9.41
N PHE A 264 -9.67 16.29 8.30
CA PHE A 264 -10.97 16.79 7.91
C PHE A 264 -11.32 16.36 6.50
N ALA A 265 -12.49 15.73 6.33
CA ALA A 265 -13.01 15.37 5.03
C ALA A 265 -14.39 15.99 4.80
N THR A 266 -14.65 16.42 3.56
CA THR A 266 -15.95 16.93 3.12
C THR A 266 -16.30 16.36 1.76
N GLU A 267 -17.55 15.97 1.61
CA GLU A 267 -18.07 15.42 0.36
C GLU A 267 -19.49 15.91 0.10
N GLY A 268 -19.89 15.89 -1.17
CA GLY A 268 -21.24 16.26 -1.52
C GLY A 268 -21.46 16.47 -3.02
N TYR A 269 -22.66 16.91 -3.33
CA TYR A 269 -23.07 17.25 -4.69
C TYR A 269 -22.72 18.70 -5.05
N PHE A 270 -22.44 18.97 -6.32
CA PHE A 270 -22.35 20.35 -6.84
C PHE A 270 -23.74 20.98 -6.99
N LYS A 271 -24.68 20.23 -7.60
CA LYS A 271 -26.08 20.65 -7.82
C LYS A 271 -26.97 19.41 -7.66
N LYS A 272 -28.09 19.53 -6.94
CA LYS A 272 -29.09 18.47 -6.80
C LYS A 272 -29.54 17.96 -8.17
N GLY A 273 -29.60 16.66 -8.37
CA GLY A 273 -30.04 16.03 -9.62
C GLY A 273 -28.99 15.96 -10.73
N TYR A 274 -27.84 16.63 -10.61
CA TYR A 274 -26.77 16.57 -11.61
C TYR A 274 -26.05 15.20 -11.61
N GLY A 275 -25.89 14.58 -10.45
CA GLY A 275 -25.16 13.31 -10.30
C GLY A 275 -23.64 13.47 -10.16
N GLY A 276 -23.11 14.68 -10.32
CA GLY A 276 -21.71 15.00 -10.01
C GLY A 276 -21.47 15.22 -8.53
N SER A 277 -20.28 14.86 -8.07
CA SER A 277 -19.91 14.94 -6.66
C SER A 277 -18.45 15.33 -6.47
N TYR A 278 -18.15 15.85 -5.30
CA TYR A 278 -16.80 16.14 -4.86
C TYR A 278 -16.51 15.39 -3.54
N LEU A 279 -15.23 15.14 -3.32
CA LEU A 279 -14.69 14.61 -2.08
C LEU A 279 -13.30 15.22 -1.87
N PHE A 280 -13.10 15.88 -0.74
CA PHE A 280 -11.84 16.48 -0.32
C PHE A 280 -11.48 15.97 1.06
N ASN A 281 -10.21 15.77 1.30
CA ASN A 281 -9.65 15.46 2.61
C ASN A 281 -8.37 16.25 2.82
N TYR A 282 -8.23 16.88 3.96
CA TYR A 282 -7.01 17.55 4.40
C TYR A 282 -6.57 17.00 5.75
N ARG A 283 -5.27 16.71 5.88
CA ARG A 283 -4.68 16.24 7.12
C ARG A 283 -3.46 17.08 7.48
N TYR A 284 -3.32 17.36 8.77
CA TYR A 284 -2.16 18.01 9.36
C TYR A 284 -1.62 17.17 10.52
N GLY A 285 -0.36 16.73 10.38
CA GLY A 285 0.34 15.92 11.37
C GLY A 285 1.13 16.79 12.36
N PHE A 286 1.00 16.50 13.64
CA PHE A 286 1.68 17.22 14.72
C PHE A 286 2.48 16.29 15.65
N LEU A 287 3.27 15.40 15.08
CA LEU A 287 4.08 14.44 15.86
C LEU A 287 5.02 15.15 16.84
N THR A 288 5.56 16.30 16.47
CA THR A 288 6.38 17.16 17.35
C THR A 288 5.62 17.61 18.60
N LEU A 289 4.30 17.86 18.50
CA LEU A 289 3.48 18.19 19.68
C LEU A 289 3.36 16.99 20.61
N MET A 290 3.23 15.79 20.08
CA MET A 290 3.18 14.56 20.87
C MET A 290 4.48 14.34 21.63
N GLN A 291 5.63 14.59 21.00
CA GLN A 291 6.94 14.55 21.69
C GLN A 291 6.99 15.55 22.86
N LYS A 292 6.56 16.80 22.66
CA LYS A 292 6.49 17.82 23.73
C LYS A 292 5.56 17.41 24.88
N LEU A 293 4.57 16.57 24.63
CA LEU A 293 3.69 15.98 25.64
C LEU A 293 4.27 14.73 26.31
N GLY A 294 5.50 14.31 25.94
CA GLY A 294 6.21 13.20 26.56
C GLY A 294 5.99 11.84 25.88
N PHE A 295 5.37 11.81 24.68
CA PHE A 295 5.21 10.58 23.90
C PHE A 295 6.37 10.44 22.91
N ASN A 296 7.27 9.47 23.13
CA ASN A 296 8.37 9.15 22.21
C ASN A 296 7.84 8.41 20.97
N ILE A 297 7.36 9.18 19.99
CA ILE A 297 6.85 8.66 18.71
C ILE A 297 7.93 8.77 17.60
N SER A 298 8.86 9.70 17.76
CA SER A 298 10.01 9.94 16.87
C SER A 298 11.13 10.59 17.68
N ASP A 299 12.38 10.34 17.35
CA ASP A 299 13.53 11.00 17.96
C ASP A 299 13.79 12.40 17.35
N ALA A 300 13.20 12.69 16.19
CA ALA A 300 13.35 13.94 15.45
C ALA A 300 12.05 14.78 15.44
N ALA A 301 12.19 16.09 15.34
CA ALA A 301 11.05 17.00 15.13
C ALA A 301 10.44 16.73 13.74
N THR A 302 9.20 16.28 13.72
CA THR A 302 8.55 15.76 12.53
C THR A 302 7.21 16.45 12.29
N SER A 303 7.03 17.00 11.10
CA SER A 303 5.78 17.61 10.65
C SER A 303 5.39 17.14 9.25
N PHE A 304 4.10 17.03 9.00
CA PHE A 304 3.58 16.75 7.67
C PHE A 304 2.17 17.32 7.46
N GLN A 305 1.82 17.52 6.20
CA GLN A 305 0.45 17.85 5.81
C GLN A 305 0.16 17.27 4.44
N ASP A 306 -1.10 16.93 4.21
CA ASP A 306 -1.55 16.43 2.94
C ASP A 306 -2.99 16.84 2.60
N LEU A 307 -3.22 16.92 1.29
CA LEU A 307 -4.53 17.15 0.68
C LEU A 307 -4.78 16.04 -0.33
N SER A 308 -5.97 15.47 -0.31
CA SER A 308 -6.42 14.51 -1.31
C SER A 308 -7.82 14.86 -1.80
N PHE A 309 -8.11 14.61 -3.08
CA PHE A 309 -9.42 14.93 -3.64
C PHE A 309 -9.83 13.99 -4.78
N ASN A 310 -11.15 13.86 -4.97
CA ASN A 310 -11.76 13.23 -6.14
C ASN A 310 -13.05 13.97 -6.51
N ILE A 311 -13.10 14.48 -7.72
CA ILE A 311 -14.24 15.22 -8.29
C ILE A 311 -14.78 14.38 -9.43
N HIS A 312 -16.06 13.99 -9.35
CA HIS A 312 -16.74 13.21 -10.37
C HIS A 312 -17.76 14.05 -11.14
N LEU A 313 -17.62 14.08 -12.46
CA LEU A 313 -18.41 14.92 -13.37
C LEU A 313 -19.01 14.02 -14.48
N PRO A 314 -20.19 13.40 -14.24
CA PRO A 314 -20.88 12.62 -15.27
C PRO A 314 -21.50 13.55 -16.30
N THR A 315 -21.42 13.17 -17.58
CA THR A 315 -22.10 13.86 -18.67
C THR A 315 -23.16 12.97 -19.31
N GLN A 316 -24.10 13.55 -20.02
CA GLN A 316 -25.15 12.78 -20.69
C GLN A 316 -24.66 12.02 -21.93
N LYS A 317 -23.73 12.60 -22.71
CA LYS A 317 -23.31 12.07 -24.01
C LYS A 317 -21.82 11.74 -24.10
N LEU A 318 -20.98 12.44 -23.33
CA LEU A 318 -19.52 12.35 -23.41
C LEU A 318 -18.93 11.37 -22.39
N GLY A 319 -19.75 10.62 -21.65
CA GLY A 319 -19.27 9.71 -20.60
C GLY A 319 -18.97 10.42 -19.29
N ASN A 320 -18.05 9.87 -18.52
CA ASN A 320 -17.73 10.32 -17.16
C ASN A 320 -16.33 10.92 -17.12
N PHE A 321 -16.21 12.11 -16.55
CA PHE A 321 -14.93 12.72 -16.20
C PHE A 321 -14.69 12.60 -14.69
N SER A 322 -13.44 12.45 -14.30
CA SER A 322 -13.04 12.60 -12.89
C SER A 322 -11.73 13.37 -12.82
N ILE A 323 -11.64 14.29 -11.88
CA ILE A 323 -10.42 15.03 -11.56
C ILE A 323 -10.00 14.56 -10.19
N PHE A 324 -8.80 14.01 -10.07
CA PHE A 324 -8.35 13.38 -8.85
C PHE A 324 -6.91 13.75 -8.52
N GLY A 325 -6.54 13.62 -7.27
CA GLY A 325 -5.16 13.83 -6.86
C GLY A 325 -4.94 13.78 -5.37
N PHE A 326 -3.67 13.86 -5.05
CA PHE A 326 -3.18 14.10 -3.70
C PHE A 326 -1.87 14.88 -3.73
N GLY A 327 -1.54 15.54 -2.62
CA GLY A 327 -0.25 16.15 -2.38
C GLY A 327 0.11 16.08 -0.92
N GLY A 328 1.39 15.81 -0.64
CA GLY A 328 1.92 15.74 0.71
C GLY A 328 3.24 16.49 0.82
N LEU A 329 3.38 17.25 1.90
CA LEU A 329 4.59 17.94 2.31
C LEU A 329 5.04 17.34 3.64
N SER A 330 6.32 17.06 3.78
CA SER A 330 6.87 16.51 5.02
C SER A 330 8.27 17.01 5.29
N GLU A 331 8.57 17.27 6.55
CA GLU A 331 9.85 17.74 7.03
C GLU A 331 10.20 17.05 8.35
N GLN A 332 11.45 16.63 8.46
CA GLN A 332 12.01 16.03 9.66
C GLN A 332 13.33 16.73 9.97
N ASN A 333 13.50 17.17 11.20
CA ASN A 333 14.71 17.82 11.69
C ASN A 333 15.24 17.06 12.92
N ASP A 334 16.41 16.46 12.77
CA ASP A 334 17.17 15.83 13.85
C ASP A 334 18.34 16.76 14.20
N GLU A 335 18.19 17.48 15.29
CA GLU A 335 19.14 18.53 15.69
C GLU A 335 20.39 17.95 16.34
N LEU A 336 21.54 18.52 16.00
CA LEU A 336 22.80 18.28 16.67
C LEU A 336 22.71 18.66 18.16
N ALA A 337 23.10 17.75 19.04
CA ALA A 337 23.32 18.11 20.43
C ALA A 337 24.60 19.00 20.54
N LYS A 338 24.46 20.13 21.22
CA LYS A 338 25.55 21.09 21.44
C LYS A 338 26.16 20.98 22.84
N ASP A 339 25.82 19.94 23.62
CA ASP A 339 26.35 19.75 24.98
C ASP A 339 27.19 18.46 25.09
N SER A 340 28.29 18.57 25.84
CA SER A 340 29.27 17.49 26.01
C SER A 340 28.71 16.27 26.78
N LEU A 341 27.76 16.45 27.68
CA LEU A 341 27.18 15.37 28.46
C LEU A 341 26.29 14.50 27.59
N THR A 342 25.53 15.10 26.67
CA THR A 342 24.75 14.37 25.67
C THR A 342 25.67 13.58 24.74
N TRP A 343 26.80 14.11 24.31
CA TRP A 343 27.77 13.40 23.49
C TRP A 343 28.38 12.19 24.19
N LEU A 344 28.69 12.32 25.48
CA LEU A 344 29.19 11.19 26.30
C LEU A 344 28.13 10.08 26.44
N ARG A 345 26.87 10.44 26.61
CA ARG A 345 25.75 9.50 26.74
C ARG A 345 25.32 8.90 25.42
N ASN A 346 25.35 9.69 24.36
CA ASN A 346 24.93 9.28 23.01
C ASN A 346 25.87 9.88 21.94
N PRO A 347 26.93 9.15 21.55
CA PRO A 347 27.88 9.61 20.53
C PRO A 347 27.24 9.94 19.18
N SER A 348 26.09 9.34 18.83
CA SER A 348 25.37 9.65 17.60
C SER A 348 24.72 11.03 17.60
N SER A 349 24.54 11.68 18.74
CA SER A 349 24.04 13.05 18.85
C SER A 349 25.01 14.12 18.29
N ARG A 350 26.20 13.71 17.83
CA ARG A 350 27.14 14.54 17.05
C ARG A 350 26.72 14.70 15.59
N THR A 351 25.73 13.97 15.14
CA THR A 351 25.18 14.07 13.79
C THR A 351 23.76 14.61 13.86
N GLY A 352 23.41 15.45 12.90
CA GLY A 352 22.06 15.93 12.68
C GLY A 352 21.68 15.75 11.24
N SER A 353 20.39 15.78 10.94
CA SER A 353 19.86 15.74 9.60
C SER A 353 18.62 16.60 9.43
N LEU A 354 18.53 17.28 8.30
CA LEU A 354 17.31 17.95 7.85
C LEU A 354 16.82 17.27 6.58
N ASP A 355 15.66 16.62 6.68
CA ASP A 355 15.04 15.87 5.60
C ASP A 355 13.71 16.51 5.19
N GLY A 356 13.51 16.76 3.91
CA GLY A 356 12.27 17.26 3.33
C GLY A 356 11.81 16.40 2.16
N ALA A 357 10.56 15.93 2.18
CA ALA A 357 9.98 15.15 1.09
C ALA A 357 8.61 15.68 0.70
N ASN A 358 8.45 16.00 -0.57
CA ASN A 358 7.21 16.49 -1.15
C ASN A 358 6.79 15.59 -2.29
N THR A 359 5.54 15.12 -2.28
CA THR A 359 4.99 14.25 -3.34
C THR A 359 3.63 14.77 -3.77
N GLY A 360 3.36 14.74 -5.07
CA GLY A 360 2.07 15.18 -5.61
C GLY A 360 1.66 14.41 -6.84
N VAL A 361 0.35 14.25 -6.98
CA VAL A 361 -0.33 13.65 -8.14
C VAL A 361 -1.58 14.46 -8.42
N ALA A 362 -1.77 14.87 -9.67
CA ALA A 362 -3.03 15.44 -10.16
C ALA A 362 -3.33 14.82 -11.53
N GLY A 363 -4.58 14.40 -11.74
CA GLY A 363 -4.97 13.75 -12.97
C GLY A 363 -6.42 14.02 -13.35
N VAL A 364 -6.68 13.90 -14.65
CA VAL A 364 -8.01 13.92 -15.25
C VAL A 364 -8.21 12.58 -15.95
N SER A 365 -9.28 11.89 -15.60
CA SER A 365 -9.69 10.67 -16.29
C SER A 365 -10.99 10.90 -17.05
N HIS A 366 -11.04 10.35 -18.24
CA HIS A 366 -12.25 10.31 -19.08
C HIS A 366 -12.60 8.84 -19.34
N GLN A 367 -13.82 8.46 -19.03
CA GLN A 367 -14.33 7.11 -19.22
C GLN A 367 -15.58 7.17 -20.13
N PHE A 368 -15.51 6.48 -21.24
CA PHE A 368 -16.55 6.50 -22.27
C PHE A 368 -16.86 5.09 -22.78
N ASN A 369 -18.15 4.75 -22.90
CA ASN A 369 -18.59 3.48 -23.46
C ASN A 369 -18.96 3.65 -24.93
N ILE A 370 -18.34 2.87 -25.83
CA ILE A 370 -18.72 2.75 -27.22
C ILE A 370 -19.69 1.57 -27.35
N GLY A 371 -20.98 1.90 -27.52
CA GLY A 371 -22.06 0.92 -27.47
C GLY A 371 -22.12 0.20 -26.11
N LYS A 372 -22.56 -1.06 -26.12
CA LYS A 372 -22.76 -1.86 -24.89
C LYS A 372 -21.60 -2.84 -24.58
N LYS A 373 -20.54 -2.83 -25.37
CA LYS A 373 -19.48 -3.87 -25.30
C LYS A 373 -18.06 -3.31 -25.12
N THR A 374 -17.85 -2.03 -25.35
CA THR A 374 -16.52 -1.43 -25.30
C THR A 374 -16.46 -0.27 -24.32
N LEU A 375 -15.48 -0.30 -23.45
CA LEU A 375 -15.13 0.79 -22.56
C LEU A 375 -13.77 1.34 -22.94
N ILE A 376 -13.65 2.66 -23.09
CA ILE A 376 -12.37 3.35 -23.21
C ILE A 376 -12.17 4.22 -21.98
N LYS A 377 -11.02 4.09 -21.34
CA LYS A 377 -10.58 4.96 -20.24
C LYS A 377 -9.28 5.64 -20.68
N THR A 378 -9.32 6.97 -20.76
CA THR A 378 -8.16 7.81 -21.05
C THR A 378 -7.84 8.68 -19.84
N ILE A 379 -6.57 8.80 -19.50
CA ILE A 379 -6.10 9.56 -18.35
C ILE A 379 -4.93 10.42 -18.78
N TRP A 380 -4.94 11.66 -18.33
CA TRP A 380 -3.77 12.53 -18.33
C TRP A 380 -3.47 12.94 -16.91
N SER A 381 -2.21 12.87 -16.51
CA SER A 381 -1.79 13.28 -15.16
C SER A 381 -0.40 13.90 -15.13
N LEU A 382 -0.23 14.78 -14.16
CA LEU A 382 1.07 15.27 -13.71
C LEU A 382 1.31 14.71 -12.31
N ASN A 383 2.49 14.13 -12.10
CA ASN A 383 2.88 13.63 -10.80
C ASN A 383 4.39 13.77 -10.58
N GLY A 384 4.81 13.77 -9.34
CA GLY A 384 6.23 13.89 -9.04
C GLY A 384 6.52 13.88 -7.56
N MET A 385 7.82 13.86 -7.27
CA MET A 385 8.33 14.00 -5.92
C MET A 385 9.62 14.82 -5.92
N ALA A 386 9.83 15.50 -4.80
CA ALA A 386 11.07 16.20 -4.52
C ALA A 386 11.56 15.81 -3.12
N TYR A 387 12.86 15.57 -3.00
CA TYR A 387 13.49 15.18 -1.75
C TYR A 387 14.75 16.04 -1.54
N LYS A 388 14.92 16.53 -0.33
CA LYS A 388 16.11 17.24 0.12
C LYS A 388 16.59 16.62 1.42
N GLU A 389 17.91 16.49 1.55
CA GLU A 389 18.57 15.98 2.73
C GLU A 389 19.86 16.75 2.95
N GLU A 390 20.09 17.14 4.18
CA GLU A 390 21.35 17.75 4.59
C GLU A 390 21.79 17.13 5.91
N ASP A 391 22.86 16.31 5.86
CA ASP A 391 23.48 15.72 7.03
C ASP A 391 24.63 16.56 7.51
N GLU A 392 24.66 16.83 8.79
CA GLU A 392 25.71 17.60 9.44
C GLU A 392 26.38 16.83 10.57
N ARG A 393 27.59 17.19 10.91
CA ARG A 393 28.38 16.55 11.96
C ARG A 393 29.25 17.55 12.68
N LEU A 394 29.41 17.34 13.97
CA LEU A 394 30.43 17.99 14.81
C LEU A 394 31.52 16.99 15.17
N ASP A 395 32.74 17.23 14.73
CA ASP A 395 33.89 16.39 15.12
C ASP A 395 34.42 16.73 16.49
N LYS A 396 34.38 18.01 16.86
CA LYS A 396 34.79 18.53 18.16
C LYS A 396 33.71 19.42 18.74
N PHE A 397 33.56 19.41 20.04
CA PHE A 397 32.50 20.15 20.76
C PHE A 397 32.46 21.65 20.40
N SER A 398 33.61 22.30 20.28
CA SER A 398 33.74 23.71 19.90
C SER A 398 34.15 23.92 18.43
N GLY A 399 34.08 22.85 17.62
CA GLY A 399 34.44 22.91 16.23
C GLY A 399 33.31 23.41 15.32
N PRO A 400 33.63 23.70 14.06
CA PRO A 400 32.63 24.06 13.07
C PRO A 400 31.71 22.86 12.78
N VAL A 401 30.44 23.14 12.47
CA VAL A 401 29.52 22.16 11.89
C VAL A 401 29.97 21.83 10.47
N LEU A 402 30.16 20.55 10.19
CA LEU A 402 30.60 20.06 8.89
C LEU A 402 29.40 19.42 8.18
N ILE A 403 29.08 19.91 6.98
CA ILE A 403 28.07 19.23 6.13
C ILE A 403 28.74 17.99 5.54
N THR A 404 28.21 16.80 5.87
CA THR A 404 28.75 15.51 5.43
C THR A 404 28.07 14.97 4.19
N ARG A 405 26.78 15.28 4.01
CA ARG A 405 25.98 14.92 2.85
C ARG A 405 25.00 16.04 2.50
N LYS A 406 24.75 16.23 1.21
CA LYS A 406 23.69 17.13 0.73
C LYS A 406 23.08 16.58 -0.54
N ASN A 407 21.81 16.15 -0.44
CA ASN A 407 21.03 15.63 -1.53
C ASN A 407 19.92 16.61 -1.93
N SER A 408 19.67 16.69 -3.22
CA SER A 408 18.53 17.42 -3.79
C SER A 408 18.07 16.66 -5.02
N PHE A 409 16.95 15.96 -4.90
CA PHE A 409 16.36 15.16 -5.97
C PHE A 409 14.97 15.66 -6.29
N ALA A 410 14.66 15.78 -7.57
CA ALA A 410 13.32 16.10 -8.05
C ALA A 410 13.05 15.27 -9.31
N GLU A 411 11.92 14.59 -9.33
CA GLU A 411 11.39 13.84 -10.48
C GLU A 411 9.95 14.26 -10.74
N TRP A 412 9.64 14.66 -11.97
CA TRP A 412 8.32 15.03 -12.44
C TRP A 412 7.93 14.18 -13.63
N ASN A 413 6.71 13.67 -13.65
CA ASN A 413 6.20 12.82 -14.69
C ASN A 413 4.93 13.41 -15.29
N SER A 414 4.86 13.44 -16.61
CA SER A 414 3.61 13.63 -17.35
C SER A 414 3.17 12.27 -17.93
N VAL A 415 2.02 11.78 -17.51
CA VAL A 415 1.52 10.46 -17.90
C VAL A 415 0.29 10.63 -18.78
N ILE A 416 0.30 9.96 -19.94
CA ILE A 416 -0.88 9.80 -20.80
C ILE A 416 -1.12 8.30 -20.90
N SER A 417 -2.35 7.88 -20.57
CA SER A 417 -2.79 6.48 -20.62
C SER A 417 -4.09 6.38 -21.39
N SER A 418 -4.21 5.42 -22.30
CA SER A 418 -5.47 5.05 -22.95
C SER A 418 -5.63 3.55 -22.95
N VAL A 419 -6.73 3.07 -22.38
CA VAL A 419 -7.02 1.64 -22.22
C VAL A 419 -8.40 1.35 -22.76
N ALA A 420 -8.49 0.38 -23.68
CA ALA A 420 -9.73 -0.15 -24.21
C ALA A 420 -10.01 -1.54 -23.61
N SER A 421 -11.23 -1.73 -23.13
CA SER A 421 -11.76 -3.02 -22.66
C SER A 421 -12.93 -3.40 -23.56
N HIS A 422 -12.86 -4.56 -24.22
CA HIS A 422 -13.90 -5.04 -25.11
C HIS A 422 -14.42 -6.41 -24.67
N LYS A 423 -15.73 -6.53 -24.58
CA LYS A 423 -16.45 -7.77 -24.24
C LYS A 423 -17.11 -8.31 -25.48
N PHE A 424 -16.46 -9.27 -26.16
CA PHE A 424 -17.06 -9.93 -27.34
C PHE A 424 -18.35 -10.66 -26.96
N ASN A 425 -18.27 -11.44 -25.89
CA ASN A 425 -19.37 -12.15 -25.26
C ASN A 425 -19.00 -12.48 -23.79
N LYS A 426 -19.83 -13.26 -23.09
CA LYS A 426 -19.59 -13.66 -21.70
C LYS A 426 -18.33 -14.54 -21.49
N HIS A 427 -17.77 -15.12 -22.55
CA HIS A 427 -16.61 -16.01 -22.51
C HIS A 427 -15.30 -15.33 -22.92
N HIS A 428 -15.35 -14.28 -23.74
CA HIS A 428 -14.17 -13.65 -24.33
C HIS A 428 -14.11 -12.16 -24.02
N LEU A 429 -13.12 -11.77 -23.23
CA LEU A 429 -12.85 -10.39 -22.85
C LEU A 429 -11.44 -10.00 -23.29
N ILE A 430 -11.28 -8.86 -23.93
CA ILE A 430 -9.96 -8.32 -24.31
C ILE A 430 -9.77 -6.95 -23.63
N LYS A 431 -8.56 -6.72 -23.14
CA LYS A 431 -8.14 -5.42 -22.61
C LYS A 431 -6.78 -5.08 -23.23
N THR A 432 -6.69 -3.93 -23.87
CA THR A 432 -5.45 -3.44 -24.48
C THR A 432 -5.23 -1.97 -24.11
N GLY A 433 -3.99 -1.55 -24.10
CA GLY A 433 -3.70 -0.17 -23.76
C GLY A 433 -2.26 0.24 -24.02
N ILE A 434 -2.09 1.54 -24.03
CA ILE A 434 -0.80 2.21 -24.08
C ILE A 434 -0.76 3.28 -22.99
N TYR A 435 0.38 3.40 -22.32
CA TYR A 435 0.66 4.52 -21.45
C TYR A 435 2.10 4.96 -21.60
N THR A 436 2.27 6.28 -21.64
CA THR A 436 3.56 6.92 -21.81
C THR A 436 3.80 7.85 -20.65
N THR A 437 4.95 7.69 -20.00
CA THR A 437 5.43 8.54 -18.92
C THR A 437 6.62 9.34 -19.40
N GLY A 438 6.42 10.62 -19.68
CA GLY A 438 7.51 11.59 -19.85
C GLY A 438 8.07 11.96 -18.49
N LYS A 439 9.35 11.74 -18.28
CA LYS A 439 10.06 11.95 -17.01
C LYS A 439 11.03 13.13 -17.14
N SER A 440 10.88 14.14 -16.30
CA SER A 440 11.83 15.23 -16.12
C SER A 440 12.49 15.09 -14.75
N PHE A 441 13.79 15.26 -14.66
CA PHE A 441 14.51 15.04 -13.41
C PHE A 441 15.65 16.04 -13.20
N SER A 442 15.90 16.35 -11.93
CA SER A 442 17.06 17.09 -11.44
C SER A 442 17.59 16.36 -10.20
N LEU A 443 18.76 15.76 -10.34
CA LEU A 443 19.34 14.89 -9.33
C LEU A 443 20.71 15.42 -8.95
N LYS A 444 20.93 15.71 -7.66
CA LYS A 444 22.20 16.18 -7.14
C LYS A 444 22.48 15.54 -5.79
N GLN A 445 23.55 14.77 -5.71
CA GLN A 445 24.07 14.17 -4.48
C GLN A 445 25.51 14.60 -4.29
N ARG A 446 25.82 15.12 -3.10
CA ARG A 446 27.17 15.47 -2.70
C ARG A 446 27.48 14.81 -1.37
N GLU A 447 28.69 14.30 -1.26
CA GLU A 447 29.23 13.72 -0.03
C GLU A 447 30.60 14.32 0.28
N ALA A 448 30.87 14.49 1.57
CA ALA A 448 32.16 15.00 2.01
C ALA A 448 33.26 13.92 1.87
N VAL A 449 34.32 14.28 1.19
CA VAL A 449 35.56 13.52 1.12
C VAL A 449 36.65 14.45 1.65
N SER A 450 37.27 14.08 2.78
CA SER A 450 38.21 14.97 3.50
C SER A 450 37.63 16.37 3.78
N ASN A 451 36.36 16.39 4.30
CA ASN A 451 35.58 17.59 4.63
C ASN A 451 35.25 18.53 3.43
N ILE A 452 35.44 18.07 2.21
CA ILE A 452 35.09 18.81 0.99
C ILE A 452 33.92 18.08 0.31
N LEU A 453 32.79 18.79 0.09
CA LEU A 453 31.63 18.23 -0.61
C LEU A 453 31.95 18.00 -2.10
N ARG A 454 31.86 16.75 -2.54
CA ARG A 454 32.07 16.32 -3.93
C ARG A 454 30.81 15.76 -4.55
N ASP A 455 30.59 16.07 -5.82
CA ASP A 455 29.44 15.53 -6.56
C ASP A 455 29.63 14.02 -6.80
N LYS A 456 28.71 13.21 -6.25
CA LYS A 456 28.60 11.76 -6.50
C LYS A 456 27.57 11.48 -7.60
N LEU A 457 26.55 12.33 -7.68
CA LEU A 457 25.51 12.30 -8.69
C LEU A 457 25.19 13.75 -9.07
N ARG A 458 25.12 14.03 -10.37
CA ARG A 458 24.63 15.30 -10.90
C ARG A 458 24.07 15.08 -12.29
N ALA A 459 22.75 15.18 -12.41
CA ALA A 459 22.06 14.99 -13.67
C ALA A 459 20.79 15.84 -13.72
N ASN A 460 20.60 16.50 -14.86
CA ASN A 460 19.34 17.13 -15.23
C ASN A 460 18.96 16.61 -16.61
N GLY A 461 17.69 16.37 -16.85
CA GLY A 461 17.29 15.90 -18.15
C GLY A 461 15.86 15.43 -18.24
N GLN A 462 15.55 14.90 -19.40
CA GLN A 462 14.25 14.32 -19.71
C GLN A 462 14.43 12.95 -20.36
N THR A 463 13.49 12.06 -20.09
CA THR A 463 13.41 10.77 -20.75
C THR A 463 11.93 10.33 -20.82
N ARG A 464 11.70 9.19 -21.45
CA ARG A 464 10.35 8.63 -21.60
C ARG A 464 10.38 7.13 -21.34
N LEU A 465 9.37 6.64 -20.62
CA LEU A 465 9.04 5.22 -20.55
C LEU A 465 7.69 5.01 -21.22
N THR A 466 7.65 4.23 -22.29
CA THR A 466 6.40 3.87 -22.97
C THR A 466 6.10 2.40 -22.74
N ASN A 467 4.89 2.12 -22.32
CA ASN A 467 4.35 0.79 -22.04
C ASN A 467 3.16 0.53 -22.96
N TYR A 468 3.04 -0.69 -23.46
CA TYR A 468 1.91 -1.17 -24.21
C TYR A 468 1.58 -2.59 -23.81
N PHE A 469 0.30 -2.93 -23.81
CA PHE A 469 -0.14 -4.28 -23.46
C PHE A 469 -1.38 -4.68 -24.23
N ALA A 470 -1.51 -6.00 -24.39
CA ALA A 470 -2.74 -6.64 -24.79
C ALA A 470 -2.93 -7.90 -23.95
N GLN A 471 -4.14 -8.12 -23.46
CA GLN A 471 -4.47 -9.30 -22.68
C GLN A 471 -5.89 -9.79 -23.00
N TRP A 472 -6.03 -11.10 -22.99
CA TRP A 472 -7.25 -11.81 -23.29
C TRP A 472 -7.62 -12.73 -22.13
N LYS A 473 -8.86 -12.63 -21.69
CA LYS A 473 -9.46 -13.55 -20.73
C LYS A 473 -10.44 -14.44 -21.49
N TRP A 474 -10.32 -15.72 -21.24
CA TRP A 474 -11.20 -16.74 -21.80
C TRP A 474 -11.76 -17.60 -20.69
N ASP A 475 -13.08 -17.59 -20.56
CA ASP A 475 -13.85 -18.40 -19.62
C ASP A 475 -14.68 -19.44 -20.42
N PRO A 476 -14.10 -20.60 -20.84
CA PRO A 476 -14.81 -21.59 -21.63
C PRO A 476 -16.07 -22.14 -20.96
N ASN A 477 -16.07 -22.18 -19.64
CA ASN A 477 -17.19 -22.60 -18.82
C ASN A 477 -17.07 -22.01 -17.40
N SER A 478 -18.05 -22.33 -16.53
CA SER A 478 -18.07 -21.83 -15.15
C SER A 478 -16.92 -22.34 -14.26
N ARG A 479 -16.17 -23.35 -14.70
CA ARG A 479 -15.09 -23.99 -13.91
C ARG A 479 -13.69 -23.55 -14.30
N VAL A 480 -13.49 -23.13 -15.55
CA VAL A 480 -12.17 -22.79 -16.09
C VAL A 480 -12.16 -21.32 -16.47
N ALA A 481 -11.16 -20.60 -16.00
CA ALA A 481 -10.84 -19.24 -16.41
C ALA A 481 -9.37 -19.19 -16.82
N MET A 482 -9.09 -18.65 -17.98
CA MET A 482 -7.76 -18.48 -18.54
C MET A 482 -7.47 -17.02 -18.83
N GLN A 483 -6.23 -16.61 -18.68
CA GLN A 483 -5.75 -15.29 -19.05
C GLN A 483 -4.41 -15.44 -19.77
N MET A 484 -4.27 -14.76 -20.89
CA MET A 484 -3.00 -14.62 -21.64
C MET A 484 -2.78 -13.16 -21.93
N GLY A 485 -1.54 -12.71 -21.91
CA GLY A 485 -1.22 -11.33 -22.20
C GLY A 485 0.22 -11.12 -22.59
N LEU A 486 0.44 -10.03 -23.28
CA LEU A 486 1.74 -9.55 -23.68
C LEU A 486 1.89 -8.11 -23.20
N HIS A 487 2.96 -7.84 -22.47
CA HIS A 487 3.37 -6.49 -22.10
C HIS A 487 4.65 -6.13 -22.84
N GLY A 488 4.80 -4.88 -23.21
CA GLY A 488 6.03 -4.36 -23.78
C GLY A 488 6.36 -3.00 -23.21
N GLN A 489 7.65 -2.71 -23.07
CA GLN A 489 8.09 -1.38 -22.67
C GLN A 489 9.37 -0.95 -23.36
N VAL A 490 9.51 0.38 -23.54
CA VAL A 490 10.66 1.01 -24.19
C VAL A 490 11.11 2.19 -23.34
N LEU A 491 12.40 2.20 -22.95
CA LEU A 491 13.02 3.31 -22.25
C LEU A 491 13.72 4.24 -23.25
N GLY A 492 13.28 5.49 -23.32
CA GLY A 492 13.83 6.51 -24.23
C GLY A 492 15.26 6.91 -23.93
N LEU A 493 15.73 6.76 -22.68
CA LEU A 493 17.08 7.14 -22.25
C LEU A 493 18.19 6.44 -23.06
N ASN A 494 18.02 5.13 -23.31
CA ASN A 494 19.03 4.29 -23.96
C ASN A 494 18.42 3.32 -24.97
N LYS A 495 17.17 3.52 -25.37
CA LYS A 495 16.40 2.72 -26.33
C LYS A 495 16.28 1.23 -25.97
N LYS A 496 16.55 0.85 -24.72
CA LYS A 496 16.32 -0.53 -24.25
C LYS A 496 14.83 -0.84 -24.23
N SER A 497 14.50 -2.07 -24.59
CA SER A 497 13.12 -2.56 -24.65
C SER A 497 12.96 -3.94 -24.02
N SER A 498 11.73 -4.29 -23.68
CA SER A 498 11.36 -5.64 -23.25
C SER A 498 10.02 -6.07 -23.86
N ILE A 499 9.86 -7.38 -24.00
CA ILE A 499 8.60 -8.05 -24.33
C ILE A 499 8.38 -9.10 -23.24
N GLU A 500 7.20 -9.11 -22.64
CA GLU A 500 6.89 -9.80 -21.38
C GLU A 500 5.61 -10.64 -21.53
N PRO A 501 5.73 -11.91 -21.96
CA PRO A 501 4.59 -12.83 -21.98
C PRO A 501 4.14 -13.19 -20.56
N ARG A 502 2.83 -13.28 -20.36
CA ARG A 502 2.20 -13.62 -19.09
C ARG A 502 0.98 -14.48 -19.34
N ALA A 503 0.77 -15.47 -18.48
CA ALA A 503 -0.39 -16.37 -18.56
C ALA A 503 -0.84 -16.79 -17.18
N GLY A 504 -2.12 -17.10 -17.06
CA GLY A 504 -2.73 -17.64 -15.86
C GLY A 504 -3.93 -18.51 -16.17
N ILE A 505 -4.13 -19.52 -15.34
CA ILE A 505 -5.30 -20.40 -15.42
C ILE A 505 -5.83 -20.62 -14.01
N ARG A 506 -7.15 -20.65 -13.87
CA ARG A 506 -7.85 -21.04 -12.67
C ARG A 506 -8.88 -22.12 -12.98
N PHE A 507 -8.79 -23.19 -12.25
CA PHE A 507 -9.71 -24.32 -12.33
C PHE A 507 -10.52 -24.44 -11.04
N MET A 508 -11.84 -24.42 -11.14
CA MET A 508 -12.79 -24.55 -10.00
C MET A 508 -13.38 -25.96 -9.97
N THR A 509 -13.25 -26.65 -8.84
CA THR A 509 -13.85 -27.96 -8.61
C THR A 509 -15.27 -27.85 -8.01
N PHE A 510 -15.95 -28.99 -7.86
CA PHE A 510 -17.35 -29.06 -7.40
C PHE A 510 -17.58 -28.58 -5.96
N LYS A 511 -16.57 -28.50 -5.09
CA LYS A 511 -16.73 -28.27 -3.65
C LYS A 511 -16.21 -26.92 -3.17
N GLY A 512 -16.23 -25.87 -4.00
CA GLY A 512 -15.72 -24.53 -3.60
C GLY A 512 -14.20 -24.47 -3.49
N GLN A 513 -13.49 -25.41 -4.10
CA GLN A 513 -12.05 -25.44 -4.23
C GLN A 513 -11.65 -24.81 -5.56
N ALA A 514 -10.49 -24.16 -5.60
CA ALA A 514 -9.90 -23.66 -6.83
C ALA A 514 -8.40 -23.93 -6.83
N LEU A 515 -7.91 -24.46 -7.95
CA LEU A 515 -6.51 -24.58 -8.28
C LEU A 515 -6.17 -23.48 -9.28
N SER A 516 -5.09 -22.75 -9.08
CA SER A 516 -4.69 -21.65 -9.97
C SER A 516 -3.20 -21.77 -10.27
N PHE A 517 -2.83 -21.47 -11.48
CA PHE A 517 -1.43 -21.37 -11.89
C PHE A 517 -1.23 -20.04 -12.64
N GLY A 518 -0.12 -19.37 -12.37
CA GLY A 518 0.28 -18.15 -13.05
C GLY A 518 1.76 -18.15 -13.36
N ALA A 519 2.12 -17.70 -14.55
CA ALA A 519 3.50 -17.51 -14.96
C ALA A 519 3.64 -16.21 -15.76
N GLY A 520 4.78 -15.53 -15.61
CA GLY A 520 5.02 -14.31 -16.36
C GLY A 520 6.45 -13.80 -16.25
N LEU A 521 6.89 -13.17 -17.33
CA LEU A 521 8.08 -12.33 -17.35
C LEU A 521 7.70 -10.92 -16.95
N HIS A 522 8.47 -10.35 -16.02
CA HIS A 522 8.31 -8.99 -15.50
C HIS A 522 9.63 -8.26 -15.59
N THR A 523 9.60 -6.99 -15.98
CA THR A 523 10.82 -6.19 -16.06
C THR A 523 10.63 -4.82 -15.42
N GLN A 524 11.74 -4.23 -14.94
CA GLN A 524 11.75 -2.95 -14.28
C GLN A 524 13.00 -2.15 -14.69
N MET A 525 12.80 -0.86 -15.01
CA MET A 525 13.92 0.07 -15.19
C MET A 525 14.62 0.32 -13.84
N GLN A 526 15.87 0.74 -13.88
CA GLN A 526 16.55 1.17 -12.66
C GLN A 526 15.99 2.52 -12.18
N PRO A 527 16.05 2.83 -10.87
CA PRO A 527 15.89 4.20 -10.40
C PRO A 527 16.80 5.14 -11.20
N LEU A 528 16.28 6.33 -11.57
CA LEU A 528 16.98 7.23 -12.51
C LEU A 528 18.39 7.58 -12.08
N GLY A 529 18.63 7.77 -10.79
CA GLY A 529 19.96 8.11 -10.28
C GLY A 529 21.03 7.07 -10.59
N ASN A 530 20.67 5.78 -10.67
CA ASN A 530 21.62 4.71 -10.97
C ASN A 530 22.25 4.85 -12.37
N TYR A 531 21.51 5.43 -13.33
CA TYR A 531 22.04 5.68 -14.69
C TYR A 531 23.08 6.80 -14.74
N PHE A 532 23.05 7.73 -13.77
CA PHE A 532 23.83 8.97 -13.78
C PHE A 532 24.89 9.05 -12.68
N ALA A 533 25.22 7.91 -12.06
CA ALA A 533 26.35 7.83 -11.12
C ALA A 533 27.62 8.40 -11.76
N ARG A 534 28.32 9.26 -11.03
CA ARG A 534 29.56 9.93 -11.48
C ARG A 534 30.76 9.29 -10.79
N ILE A 535 31.61 8.69 -11.61
CA ILE A 535 32.80 7.99 -11.13
C ILE A 535 34.03 8.73 -11.63
N ARG A 536 34.96 9.04 -10.72
CA ARG A 536 36.24 9.60 -11.07
C ARG A 536 37.22 8.48 -11.46
N VAL A 537 37.77 8.58 -12.65
CA VAL A 537 38.80 7.68 -13.17
C VAL A 537 40.00 8.55 -13.56
N GLY A 538 41.06 8.55 -12.75
CA GLY A 538 42.14 9.51 -12.89
C GLY A 538 41.66 10.94 -12.71
N ASN A 539 41.90 11.80 -13.73
CA ASN A 539 41.45 13.19 -13.75
C ASN A 539 40.03 13.38 -14.35
N ASP A 540 39.52 12.37 -15.02
CA ASP A 540 38.22 12.42 -15.71
C ASP A 540 37.08 11.99 -14.82
N THR A 541 35.85 12.47 -15.14
CA THR A 541 34.60 12.02 -14.53
C THR A 541 33.74 11.39 -15.61
N ILE A 542 33.44 10.12 -15.44
CA ILE A 542 32.60 9.35 -16.36
C ILE A 542 31.21 9.04 -15.76
N THR A 543 30.24 8.74 -16.63
CA THR A 543 28.89 8.26 -16.26
C THR A 543 28.66 6.87 -16.88
N PRO A 544 29.19 5.80 -16.29
CA PRO A 544 29.31 4.49 -16.94
C PRO A 544 27.98 3.74 -17.06
N ASN A 545 26.97 4.11 -16.29
CA ASN A 545 25.77 3.31 -16.09
C ASN A 545 24.61 3.65 -17.06
N LYS A 546 24.78 4.59 -18.00
CA LYS A 546 23.69 5.03 -18.91
C LYS A 546 23.09 3.89 -19.73
N GLU A 547 23.88 2.88 -20.06
CA GLU A 547 23.47 1.73 -20.89
C GLU A 547 22.87 0.58 -20.08
N LEU A 548 22.61 0.75 -18.78
CA LEU A 548 21.95 -0.27 -17.98
C LEU A 548 20.58 -0.62 -18.56
N GLY A 549 20.32 -1.93 -18.69
CA GLY A 549 19.04 -2.45 -19.12
C GLY A 549 18.07 -2.67 -17.97
N PHE A 550 16.92 -3.23 -18.30
CA PHE A 550 15.92 -3.62 -17.32
C PHE A 550 16.40 -4.77 -16.43
N SER A 551 16.15 -4.71 -15.14
CA SER A 551 16.10 -5.90 -14.28
C SER A 551 14.94 -6.78 -14.71
N ARG A 552 15.10 -8.11 -14.63
CA ARG A 552 14.11 -9.08 -15.09
C ARG A 552 13.79 -10.10 -14.04
N ALA A 553 12.51 -10.49 -13.95
CA ALA A 553 12.04 -11.54 -13.06
C ALA A 553 11.06 -12.46 -13.79
N ILE A 554 11.25 -13.77 -13.73
CA ILE A 554 10.26 -14.75 -14.16
C ILE A 554 9.57 -15.26 -12.91
N HIS A 555 8.26 -15.13 -12.86
CA HIS A 555 7.43 -15.60 -11.76
C HIS A 555 6.67 -16.86 -12.15
N TYR A 556 6.65 -17.84 -11.25
CA TYR A 556 5.78 -18.99 -11.27
C TYR A 556 5.04 -19.07 -9.95
N VAL A 557 3.72 -19.20 -9.99
CA VAL A 557 2.87 -19.29 -8.80
C VAL A 557 1.84 -20.40 -9.00
N LEU A 558 1.77 -21.31 -8.03
CA LEU A 558 0.75 -22.33 -7.91
C LEU A 558 -0.09 -22.02 -6.68
N GLY A 559 -1.37 -21.78 -6.85
CA GLY A 559 -2.31 -21.45 -5.78
C GLY A 559 -3.39 -22.51 -5.62
N TYR A 560 -3.70 -22.84 -4.38
CA TYR A 560 -4.86 -23.66 -4.02
C TYR A 560 -5.71 -22.91 -3.00
N SER A 561 -7.01 -22.86 -3.22
CA SER A 561 -7.95 -22.27 -2.28
C SER A 561 -9.13 -23.19 -2.03
N ILE A 562 -9.56 -23.27 -0.78
CA ILE A 562 -10.74 -24.06 -0.36
C ILE A 562 -11.59 -23.25 0.61
N GLN A 563 -12.88 -23.22 0.34
CA GLN A 563 -13.87 -22.69 1.26
C GLN A 563 -14.26 -23.82 2.24
N LEU A 564 -13.70 -23.77 3.45
CA LEU A 564 -13.93 -24.77 4.50
C LEU A 564 -15.37 -24.71 5.05
N SER A 565 -15.92 -23.49 5.11
CA SER A 565 -17.33 -23.20 5.47
C SER A 565 -17.76 -21.88 4.83
N PRO A 566 -19.03 -21.45 4.93
CA PRO A 566 -19.46 -20.16 4.35
C PRO A 566 -18.61 -18.95 4.77
N ASN A 567 -17.99 -19.01 5.95
CA ASN A 567 -17.21 -17.90 6.52
C ASN A 567 -15.70 -18.17 6.60
N TRP A 568 -15.25 -19.42 6.40
CA TRP A 568 -13.85 -19.79 6.49
C TRP A 568 -13.26 -20.13 5.12
N ASN A 569 -12.14 -19.53 4.79
CA ASN A 569 -11.40 -19.79 3.56
C ASN A 569 -9.93 -20.04 3.88
N LEU A 570 -9.38 -21.12 3.34
CA LEU A 570 -7.97 -21.43 3.37
C LEU A 570 -7.38 -21.23 1.97
N ARG A 571 -6.29 -20.49 1.87
CA ARG A 571 -5.53 -20.30 0.65
C ARG A 571 -4.09 -20.66 0.90
N THR A 572 -3.52 -21.41 -0.03
CA THR A 572 -2.09 -21.79 -0.03
C THR A 572 -1.49 -21.42 -1.37
N GLU A 573 -0.31 -20.82 -1.37
CA GLU A 573 0.43 -20.53 -2.59
C GLU A 573 1.87 -21.05 -2.46
N ALA A 574 2.36 -21.71 -3.50
CA ALA A 574 3.77 -22.02 -3.71
C ALA A 574 4.28 -21.13 -4.84
N TYR A 575 5.43 -20.51 -4.66
CA TYR A 575 5.98 -19.64 -5.69
C TYR A 575 7.48 -19.84 -5.89
N TYR A 576 7.93 -19.53 -7.12
CA TYR A 576 9.32 -19.41 -7.51
C TYR A 576 9.51 -18.20 -8.40
N GLN A 577 10.50 -17.35 -8.05
CA GLN A 577 10.86 -16.16 -8.80
C GLN A 577 12.34 -16.22 -9.17
N TRP A 578 12.63 -16.23 -10.46
CA TRP A 578 13.99 -16.17 -10.99
C TRP A 578 14.30 -14.76 -11.45
N LEU A 579 15.23 -14.10 -10.75
CA LEU A 579 15.69 -12.75 -11.06
C LEU A 579 17.00 -12.83 -11.86
N TYR A 580 17.09 -12.05 -12.92
CA TYR A 580 18.29 -12.00 -13.74
C TYR A 580 18.47 -10.63 -14.39
N ARG A 581 19.66 -10.38 -14.95
CA ARG A 581 20.07 -9.06 -15.43
C ARG A 581 19.94 -7.98 -14.33
N ILE A 582 20.12 -8.36 -13.09
CA ILE A 582 20.16 -7.43 -11.96
C ILE A 582 21.48 -6.67 -12.02
N PRO A 583 21.48 -5.33 -11.85
CA PRO A 583 22.71 -4.59 -11.78
C PRO A 583 23.51 -4.97 -10.53
N VAL A 584 24.78 -5.22 -10.75
CA VAL A 584 25.79 -5.55 -9.74
C VAL A 584 27.04 -4.73 -10.02
N GLN A 585 27.87 -4.48 -9.02
CA GLN A 585 29.14 -3.78 -9.26
C GLN A 585 29.98 -4.51 -10.31
N ALA A 586 30.56 -3.77 -11.24
CA ALA A 586 31.29 -4.33 -12.39
C ALA A 586 32.57 -5.09 -12.02
N SER A 587 33.14 -4.85 -10.84
CA SER A 587 34.29 -5.60 -10.33
C SER A 587 33.96 -7.06 -10.11
N LYS A 588 34.77 -7.98 -10.65
CA LYS A 588 34.56 -9.44 -10.59
C LYS A 588 34.69 -10.03 -9.17
N ILE A 589 35.23 -9.30 -8.22
CA ILE A 589 35.39 -9.73 -6.82
C ILE A 589 34.34 -9.11 -5.90
N SER A 590 33.39 -8.33 -6.44
CA SER A 590 32.41 -7.61 -5.63
C SER A 590 31.18 -8.44 -5.30
N SER A 591 30.77 -8.35 -4.04
CA SER A 591 29.51 -8.87 -3.52
C SER A 591 28.31 -7.90 -3.64
N TYR A 592 28.52 -6.68 -4.15
CA TYR A 592 27.51 -5.65 -4.23
C TYR A 592 26.45 -5.93 -5.31
N SER A 593 25.19 -5.74 -4.95
CA SER A 593 24.03 -5.83 -5.86
C SER A 593 22.95 -4.84 -5.45
N VAL A 594 22.32 -4.18 -6.42
CA VAL A 594 21.17 -3.28 -6.18
C VAL A 594 19.95 -3.98 -5.60
N ILE A 595 19.89 -5.31 -5.64
CA ILE A 595 18.80 -6.09 -5.03
C ILE A 595 18.70 -5.91 -3.51
N ASN A 596 19.78 -5.43 -2.87
CA ASN A 596 19.84 -5.20 -1.43
C ASN A 596 19.71 -3.72 -1.05
N LEU A 597 19.54 -2.81 -2.03
CA LEU A 597 19.29 -1.40 -1.74
C LEU A 597 17.88 -1.22 -1.19
N GLU A 598 17.77 -0.47 -0.13
CA GLU A 598 16.48 -0.07 0.46
C GLU A 598 16.08 1.32 0.00
N ASP A 599 17.01 2.25 0.09
CA ASP A 599 16.92 3.66 -0.27
C ASP A 599 18.22 4.11 -0.93
N ASP A 600 18.25 5.33 -1.43
CA ASP A 600 19.39 5.89 -2.18
C ASP A 600 19.61 5.32 -3.60
N TYR A 601 20.57 5.90 -4.28
CA TYR A 601 21.01 5.47 -5.60
C TYR A 601 22.35 4.73 -5.50
N ALA A 602 22.53 3.74 -6.38
CA ALA A 602 23.83 3.11 -6.56
C ALA A 602 24.78 4.07 -7.28
N ILE A 603 25.91 4.34 -6.65
CA ILE A 603 26.95 5.24 -7.17
C ILE A 603 28.18 4.50 -7.71
N GLU A 604 28.10 3.17 -7.83
CA GLU A 604 29.15 2.29 -8.35
C GLU A 604 29.06 2.13 -9.88
N ILE A 605 30.12 1.62 -10.50
CA ILE A 605 30.09 1.14 -11.88
C ILE A 605 29.34 -0.18 -11.88
N LEU A 606 28.20 -0.21 -12.57
CA LEU A 606 27.27 -1.34 -12.59
C LEU A 606 27.28 -2.11 -13.90
N ALA A 607 26.93 -3.39 -13.82
CA ALA A 607 26.70 -4.27 -14.98
C ALA A 607 25.47 -5.16 -14.74
N ASN A 608 24.65 -5.37 -15.77
CA ASN A 608 23.43 -6.20 -15.72
C ASN A 608 23.73 -7.71 -15.81
N ARG A 609 24.47 -8.28 -14.84
CA ARG A 609 24.85 -9.70 -14.82
C ARG A 609 24.48 -10.46 -13.56
N GLY A 610 24.00 -9.76 -12.54
CA GLY A 610 23.54 -10.37 -11.30
C GLY A 610 22.31 -11.25 -11.49
N ARG A 611 22.16 -12.21 -10.57
CA ARG A 611 21.04 -13.14 -10.51
C ARG A 611 20.47 -13.16 -9.10
N GLY A 612 19.23 -13.59 -8.97
CA GLY A 612 18.57 -13.83 -7.68
C GLY A 612 17.51 -14.90 -7.79
N GLN A 613 17.08 -15.43 -6.68
CA GLN A 613 15.96 -16.36 -6.63
C GLN A 613 15.21 -16.19 -5.30
N ASN A 614 13.88 -16.16 -5.41
CA ASN A 614 12.99 -16.16 -4.27
C ASN A 614 12.00 -17.31 -4.43
N TYR A 615 11.82 -18.12 -3.40
CA TYR A 615 10.84 -19.19 -3.42
C TYR A 615 10.28 -19.42 -2.03
N GLY A 616 9.06 -19.92 -1.97
CA GLY A 616 8.42 -20.15 -0.69
C GLY A 616 7.02 -20.72 -0.77
N LEU A 617 6.49 -20.95 0.42
CA LEU A 617 5.13 -21.41 0.68
C LEU A 617 4.42 -20.39 1.54
N GLU A 618 3.20 -20.06 1.16
CA GLU A 618 2.34 -19.11 1.84
C GLU A 618 1.02 -19.76 2.22
N PHE A 619 0.58 -19.51 3.44
CA PHE A 619 -0.69 -19.99 3.96
C PHE A 619 -1.50 -18.80 4.46
N THR A 620 -2.76 -18.72 4.08
CA THR A 620 -3.70 -17.69 4.54
C THR A 620 -4.98 -18.36 4.98
N LEU A 621 -5.33 -18.21 6.26
CA LEU A 621 -6.60 -18.61 6.82
C LEU A 621 -7.42 -17.36 7.11
N ASP A 622 -8.50 -17.18 6.35
CA ASP A 622 -9.45 -16.09 6.51
C ASP A 622 -10.73 -16.60 7.18
N ARG A 623 -11.16 -15.99 8.27
CA ARG A 623 -12.54 -16.01 8.71
C ARG A 623 -13.17 -14.66 8.44
N TYR A 624 -14.03 -14.62 7.45
CA TYR A 624 -14.74 -13.39 7.13
C TYR A 624 -15.66 -12.99 8.29
N TRP A 625 -15.90 -11.70 8.39
CA TRP A 625 -16.77 -11.17 9.43
C TRP A 625 -18.11 -11.89 9.47
N ASN A 626 -18.40 -12.56 10.57
CA ASN A 626 -19.66 -13.19 10.89
C ASN A 626 -19.77 -13.33 12.41
N ASP A 627 -21.00 -13.24 12.96
CA ASP A 627 -21.25 -13.31 14.39
C ASP A 627 -20.37 -12.34 15.20
N GLN A 628 -20.18 -11.11 14.65
CA GLN A 628 -19.38 -10.05 15.26
C GLN A 628 -17.90 -10.40 15.46
N PHE A 629 -17.37 -11.35 14.71
CA PHE A 629 -15.97 -11.81 14.81
C PHE A 629 -15.35 -12.01 13.45
N TYR A 630 -14.07 -11.68 13.32
CA TYR A 630 -13.22 -11.99 12.15
C TYR A 630 -11.84 -12.46 12.57
N LEU A 631 -11.17 -13.18 11.68
CA LEU A 631 -9.79 -13.63 11.85
C LEU A 631 -9.08 -13.67 10.50
N LEU A 632 -7.83 -13.22 10.51
CA LEU A 632 -6.87 -13.41 9.42
C LEU A 632 -5.58 -13.96 10.02
N SER A 633 -5.17 -15.13 9.59
CA SER A 633 -3.87 -15.70 9.95
C SER A 633 -3.06 -16.00 8.71
N THR A 634 -1.83 -15.53 8.66
CA THR A 634 -0.92 -15.74 7.53
C THR A 634 0.40 -16.29 8.00
N LEU A 635 0.94 -17.25 7.26
CA LEU A 635 2.27 -17.82 7.46
C LEU A 635 2.99 -17.86 6.13
N SER A 636 4.22 -17.39 6.10
CA SER A 636 5.09 -17.48 4.93
C SER A 636 6.43 -18.09 5.33
N LEU A 637 6.83 -19.11 4.59
CA LEU A 637 8.11 -19.77 4.70
C LEU A 637 8.85 -19.54 3.38
N TYR A 638 10.01 -18.87 3.41
CA TYR A 638 10.65 -18.46 2.18
C TYR A 638 12.16 -18.37 2.25
N GLN A 639 12.77 -18.40 1.08
CA GLN A 639 14.19 -18.19 0.86
C GLN A 639 14.38 -17.13 -0.23
N SER A 640 15.28 -16.17 0.03
CA SER A 640 15.68 -15.13 -0.91
C SER A 640 17.21 -15.06 -0.96
N THR A 641 17.78 -15.32 -2.13
CA THR A 641 19.23 -15.35 -2.35
C THR A 641 19.61 -14.60 -3.61
N TYR A 642 20.86 -14.16 -3.68
CA TYR A 642 21.42 -13.46 -4.84
C TYR A 642 22.85 -13.92 -5.15
N LYS A 643 23.23 -13.73 -6.41
CA LYS A 643 24.54 -14.03 -6.95
C LYS A 643 25.09 -12.79 -7.64
N PRO A 644 26.01 -12.05 -7.02
CA PRO A 644 26.65 -10.84 -7.58
C PRO A 644 27.80 -11.17 -8.55
N SER A 645 28.71 -10.22 -8.75
CA SER A 645 29.80 -10.34 -9.71
C SER A 645 30.86 -11.37 -9.36
N ASP A 646 31.07 -11.65 -8.07
CA ASP A 646 32.04 -12.66 -7.60
C ASP A 646 31.53 -14.11 -7.78
N GLY A 647 30.31 -14.28 -8.20
CA GLY A 647 29.75 -15.59 -8.52
C GLY A 647 29.31 -16.43 -7.31
N ILE A 648 29.32 -15.90 -6.09
CA ILE A 648 28.96 -16.63 -4.86
C ILE A 648 27.50 -16.36 -4.49
N TRP A 649 26.70 -17.40 -4.26
CA TRP A 649 25.35 -17.29 -3.75
C TRP A 649 25.34 -16.85 -2.28
N ARG A 650 24.57 -15.82 -1.97
CA ARG A 650 24.38 -15.28 -0.61
C ARG A 650 22.90 -15.01 -0.33
N ASN A 651 22.55 -14.94 0.95
CA ASN A 651 21.24 -14.42 1.35
C ASN A 651 21.10 -12.96 0.95
N THR A 652 19.90 -12.56 0.53
CA THR A 652 19.59 -11.14 0.45
C THR A 652 19.44 -10.53 1.86
N ARG A 653 19.54 -9.24 1.98
CA ARG A 653 19.22 -8.49 3.21
C ARG A 653 17.81 -8.82 3.72
N TYR A 654 16.87 -9.09 2.80
CA TYR A 654 15.46 -9.31 3.08
C TYR A 654 15.08 -10.77 3.35
N ASN A 655 16.04 -11.67 3.43
CA ASN A 655 15.81 -13.09 3.67
C ASN A 655 15.64 -13.40 5.17
N SER A 656 14.48 -13.02 5.74
CA SER A 656 14.14 -13.37 7.12
C SER A 656 13.64 -14.81 7.29
N ASN A 657 13.41 -15.55 6.21
CA ASN A 657 12.97 -16.94 6.08
C ASN A 657 11.52 -17.21 6.53
N THR A 658 11.01 -16.51 7.52
CA THR A 658 9.67 -16.75 8.07
C THR A 658 8.96 -15.43 8.36
N SER A 659 7.65 -15.41 8.11
CA SER A 659 6.76 -14.34 8.55
C SER A 659 5.43 -14.94 8.97
N PHE A 660 4.95 -14.57 10.15
CA PHE A 660 3.66 -14.96 10.67
C PHE A 660 2.91 -13.73 11.15
N THR A 661 1.66 -13.59 10.72
CA THR A 661 0.75 -12.56 11.21
C THR A 661 -0.56 -13.22 11.63
N PHE A 662 -1.00 -12.87 12.82
CA PHE A 662 -2.32 -13.26 13.33
C PHE A 662 -3.07 -12.00 13.70
N LEU A 663 -4.25 -11.85 13.15
CA LEU A 663 -5.11 -10.69 13.34
C LEU A 663 -6.51 -11.17 13.62
N MET A 664 -7.11 -10.68 14.69
CA MET A 664 -8.49 -11.01 15.07
C MET A 664 -9.20 -9.78 15.65
N GLY A 665 -10.51 -9.75 15.47
CA GLY A 665 -11.35 -8.73 16.08
C GLY A 665 -12.72 -9.23 16.44
N LYS A 666 -13.24 -8.69 17.54
CA LYS A 666 -14.59 -8.93 18.06
C LYS A 666 -15.28 -7.59 18.29
N GLU A 667 -16.54 -7.50 17.87
CA GLU A 667 -17.40 -6.35 18.13
C GLU A 667 -18.60 -6.78 18.96
N TRP A 668 -18.87 -6.08 20.04
CA TRP A 668 -20.09 -6.24 20.83
C TRP A 668 -21.02 -5.08 20.53
N THR A 669 -22.26 -5.37 20.18
CA THR A 669 -23.29 -4.37 19.87
C THR A 669 -24.26 -4.23 21.02
N PHE A 670 -24.53 -3.02 21.45
CA PHE A 670 -25.45 -2.72 22.55
C PHE A 670 -26.69 -2.02 21.99
N LYS A 671 -27.84 -2.70 22.12
CA LYS A 671 -29.15 -2.20 21.69
C LYS A 671 -29.77 -1.34 22.81
N THR A 672 -29.16 -0.22 23.11
CA THR A 672 -29.65 0.77 24.08
C THR A 672 -30.44 1.89 23.38
N LYS A 673 -30.92 2.88 24.12
CA LYS A 673 -31.55 4.10 23.55
C LYS A 673 -30.64 4.81 22.55
N ARG A 674 -29.30 4.71 22.72
CA ARG A 674 -28.28 5.12 21.74
C ARG A 674 -27.50 3.88 21.33
N PRO A 675 -27.82 3.31 20.16
CA PRO A 675 -27.10 2.14 19.67
C PRO A 675 -25.60 2.39 19.69
N SER A 676 -24.86 1.44 20.25
CA SER A 676 -23.41 1.57 20.37
C SER A 676 -22.74 0.23 20.10
N SER A 677 -21.47 0.27 19.75
CA SER A 677 -20.66 -0.93 19.63
C SER A 677 -19.29 -0.73 20.23
N LEU A 678 -18.74 -1.79 20.80
CA LEU A 678 -17.38 -1.87 21.31
C LEU A 678 -16.63 -2.91 20.51
N GLY A 679 -15.61 -2.51 19.77
CA GLY A 679 -14.69 -3.37 19.04
C GLY A 679 -13.40 -3.58 19.81
N LEU A 680 -12.86 -4.79 19.78
CA LEU A 680 -11.52 -5.14 20.24
C LEU A 680 -10.78 -5.84 19.12
N ASP A 681 -9.65 -5.29 18.70
CA ASP A 681 -8.80 -5.81 17.63
C ASP A 681 -7.39 -6.10 18.18
N VAL A 682 -6.87 -7.26 17.80
CA VAL A 682 -5.53 -7.73 18.21
C VAL A 682 -4.76 -8.12 16.96
N LYS A 683 -3.52 -7.65 16.83
CA LYS A 683 -2.58 -8.03 15.77
C LYS A 683 -1.28 -8.52 16.39
N LEU A 684 -0.91 -9.73 16.07
CA LEU A 684 0.38 -10.31 16.44
C LEU A 684 1.21 -10.49 15.17
N ILE A 685 2.44 -10.01 15.21
CA ILE A 685 3.44 -10.18 14.15
C ILE A 685 4.63 -10.92 14.75
N SER A 686 5.04 -11.99 14.08
CA SER A 686 6.25 -12.73 14.40
C SER A 686 6.98 -13.07 13.11
N GLY A 687 8.28 -12.91 13.07
CA GLY A 687 9.06 -13.20 11.88
C GLY A 687 10.53 -13.45 12.17
N GLY A 688 11.25 -13.98 11.19
CA GLY A 688 12.69 -14.09 11.27
C GLY A 688 13.35 -12.73 11.39
N GLY A 689 14.50 -12.67 12.03
CA GLY A 689 15.27 -11.44 12.20
C GLY A 689 15.83 -10.91 10.88
N VAL A 690 16.15 -9.63 10.85
CA VAL A 690 16.82 -8.97 9.74
C VAL A 690 18.21 -9.59 9.53
N ARG A 691 18.65 -9.73 8.29
CA ARG A 691 20.01 -10.19 7.97
C ARG A 691 20.97 -9.02 7.92
N VAL A 692 22.11 -9.21 8.54
CA VAL A 692 23.22 -8.26 8.64
C VAL A 692 24.53 -8.93 8.27
N THR A 693 25.50 -8.13 7.88
CA THR A 693 26.88 -8.59 7.74
C THR A 693 27.53 -8.59 9.12
N PRO A 694 28.14 -9.68 9.59
CA PRO A 694 28.79 -9.74 10.90
C PRO A 694 29.86 -8.67 11.05
N ILE A 695 30.03 -8.16 12.28
CA ILE A 695 31.06 -7.21 12.64
C ILE A 695 32.34 -7.96 13.02
N ASP A 696 33.46 -7.61 12.41
CA ASP A 696 34.80 -8.03 12.82
C ASP A 696 35.20 -7.24 14.08
N LEU A 697 34.83 -7.75 15.25
CA LEU A 697 35.01 -7.03 16.52
C LEU A 697 36.46 -6.69 16.81
N PRO A 698 37.46 -7.59 16.63
CA PRO A 698 38.86 -7.26 16.85
C PRO A 698 39.37 -6.12 15.98
N LYS A 699 39.03 -6.14 14.68
CA LYS A 699 39.41 -5.04 13.77
C LYS A 699 38.66 -3.76 14.08
N SER A 700 37.38 -3.85 14.48
CA SER A 700 36.58 -2.69 14.86
C SER A 700 37.12 -1.97 16.09
N ILE A 701 37.61 -2.73 17.10
CA ILE A 701 38.27 -2.18 18.28
C ILE A 701 39.56 -1.45 17.88
N LEU A 702 40.39 -2.09 17.03
CA LEU A 702 41.66 -1.50 16.57
C LEU A 702 41.43 -0.21 15.77
N GLN A 703 40.44 -0.19 14.86
CA GLN A 703 40.16 0.93 13.97
C GLN A 703 39.20 1.96 14.59
N LYS A 704 38.60 1.67 15.75
CA LYS A 704 37.58 2.51 16.43
C LYS A 704 36.37 2.83 15.54
N THR A 705 36.05 1.95 14.61
CA THR A 705 34.91 2.06 13.68
C THR A 705 34.33 0.71 13.35
N THR A 706 33.12 0.67 12.80
CA THR A 706 32.50 -0.60 12.38
C THR A 706 33.25 -1.18 11.19
N VAL A 707 33.88 -2.33 11.38
CA VAL A 707 34.51 -3.15 10.32
C VAL A 707 33.67 -4.40 10.14
N LEU A 708 33.21 -4.64 8.92
CA LEU A 708 32.40 -5.80 8.57
C LEU A 708 33.25 -6.96 8.07
N VAL A 709 32.79 -8.20 8.27
CA VAL A 709 33.42 -9.41 7.72
C VAL A 709 33.07 -9.54 6.23
N PRO A 710 33.98 -9.26 5.29
CA PRO A 710 33.66 -9.14 3.86
C PRO A 710 33.29 -10.49 3.21
N THR A 711 33.68 -11.61 3.80
CA THR A 711 33.37 -12.97 3.32
C THR A 711 31.96 -13.45 3.72
N SER A 712 31.31 -12.78 4.69
CA SER A 712 30.02 -13.19 5.26
C SER A 712 28.93 -12.12 5.09
N ILE A 713 28.80 -11.54 3.89
CA ILE A 713 27.79 -10.53 3.59
C ILE A 713 26.38 -11.09 3.80
N TYR A 714 25.58 -10.44 4.68
CA TYR A 714 24.24 -10.86 5.13
C TYR A 714 24.21 -12.30 5.70
N GLY A 715 25.36 -12.79 6.22
CA GLY A 715 25.50 -14.14 6.77
C GLY A 715 24.85 -14.32 8.12
N GLU A 716 24.77 -13.27 8.93
CA GLU A 716 24.17 -13.29 10.27
C GLU A 716 22.70 -12.89 10.22
N LYS A 717 21.89 -13.51 11.07
CA LYS A 717 20.48 -13.17 11.28
C LYS A 717 20.28 -12.67 12.71
N LEU A 718 19.78 -11.46 12.88
CA LEU A 718 19.44 -10.90 14.18
C LEU A 718 18.31 -11.69 14.83
N LYS A 719 18.03 -11.40 16.11
CA LYS A 719 16.90 -12.02 16.83
C LYS A 719 15.59 -11.81 16.08
N SER A 720 14.73 -12.84 16.12
CA SER A 720 13.38 -12.82 15.54
C SER A 720 12.59 -11.64 16.07
N ILE A 721 11.78 -11.06 15.18
CA ILE A 721 10.86 -9.96 15.49
C ILE A 721 9.61 -10.54 16.14
N PHE A 722 9.14 -9.89 17.19
CA PHE A 722 7.85 -10.20 17.82
C PHE A 722 7.17 -8.92 18.27
N ARG A 723 5.91 -8.71 17.85
CA ARG A 723 5.13 -7.52 18.21
C ARG A 723 3.66 -7.87 18.40
N LEU A 724 3.08 -7.35 19.49
CA LEU A 724 1.67 -7.46 19.78
C LEU A 724 1.06 -6.05 19.80
N ASP A 725 0.05 -5.82 18.96
CA ASP A 725 -0.70 -4.58 18.89
C ASP A 725 -2.14 -4.86 19.34
N VAL A 726 -2.71 -3.96 20.14
CA VAL A 726 -4.08 -4.06 20.66
C VAL A 726 -4.78 -2.74 20.43
N GLN A 727 -6.03 -2.78 19.97
CA GLN A 727 -6.85 -1.60 19.73
C GLN A 727 -8.28 -1.86 20.14
N MET A 728 -8.89 -0.88 20.77
CA MET A 728 -10.29 -0.83 21.13
C MET A 728 -10.96 0.34 20.42
N GLU A 729 -12.13 0.14 19.85
CA GLU A 729 -12.94 1.19 19.25
C GLU A 729 -14.34 1.18 19.85
N TRP A 730 -14.77 2.31 20.37
CA TRP A 730 -16.12 2.50 20.87
C TRP A 730 -16.88 3.44 19.94
N LYS A 731 -17.98 2.96 19.34
CA LYS A 731 -18.85 3.72 18.44
C LYS A 731 -20.16 4.05 19.10
N LEU A 732 -20.58 5.31 18.98
CA LEU A 732 -21.84 5.84 19.46
C LEU A 732 -22.65 6.38 18.29
N GLN A 733 -23.90 5.97 18.18
CA GLN A 733 -24.83 6.44 17.14
C GLN A 733 -25.76 7.50 17.73
N TYR A 734 -25.76 8.67 17.12
CA TYR A 734 -26.70 9.77 17.40
C TYR A 734 -27.64 9.95 16.20
N ASN A 735 -28.64 10.82 16.31
CA ASN A 735 -29.64 10.95 15.25
C ASN A 735 -29.05 11.29 13.85
N LYS A 736 -28.03 12.14 13.77
CA LYS A 736 -27.38 12.57 12.52
C LYS A 736 -25.84 12.55 12.60
N MET A 737 -25.31 11.89 13.59
CA MET A 737 -23.87 11.88 13.86
C MET A 737 -23.45 10.51 14.37
N THR A 738 -22.31 10.04 13.92
CA THR A 738 -21.61 8.90 14.51
C THR A 738 -20.33 9.37 15.15
N GLY A 739 -20.12 9.07 16.44
CA GLY A 739 -18.88 9.31 17.15
C GLY A 739 -18.13 7.99 17.34
N SER A 740 -16.83 7.99 17.05
CA SER A 740 -15.92 6.85 17.30
C SER A 740 -14.77 7.28 18.18
N PHE A 741 -14.46 6.49 19.22
CA PHE A 741 -13.34 6.68 20.12
C PHE A 741 -12.42 5.47 20.00
N ILE A 742 -11.15 5.72 19.70
CA ILE A 742 -10.14 4.68 19.50
C ILE A 742 -9.11 4.82 20.62
N LEU A 743 -8.77 3.71 21.24
CA LEU A 743 -7.68 3.58 22.21
C LEU A 743 -6.91 2.30 21.90
N GLY A 744 -5.60 2.40 21.82
CA GLY A 744 -4.78 1.24 21.51
C GLY A 744 -3.33 1.41 21.94
N VAL A 745 -2.57 0.34 21.77
CA VAL A 745 -1.13 0.32 22.01
C VAL A 745 -0.48 -0.54 20.93
N GLN A 746 0.45 0.05 20.20
CA GLN A 746 1.38 -0.72 19.39
C GLN A 746 2.52 -1.25 20.26
N ASN A 747 3.02 -2.44 19.95
CA ASN A 747 4.06 -3.12 20.71
C ASN A 747 3.73 -3.17 22.20
N ALA A 748 2.53 -3.64 22.55
CA ALA A 748 2.01 -3.65 23.93
C ALA A 748 2.95 -4.34 24.94
N LEU A 749 3.71 -5.33 24.49
CA LEU A 749 4.69 -6.06 25.31
C LEU A 749 6.04 -5.33 25.44
N ASN A 750 6.23 -4.20 24.76
CA ASN A 750 7.49 -3.45 24.74
C ASN A 750 8.69 -4.28 24.28
N THR A 751 8.49 -5.18 23.33
CA THR A 751 9.54 -6.05 22.83
C THR A 751 10.61 -5.23 22.11
N LYS A 752 11.87 -5.41 22.49
CA LYS A 752 13.03 -4.77 21.85
C LYS A 752 13.46 -5.58 20.62
N ASN A 753 12.88 -5.27 19.47
CA ASN A 753 13.17 -5.91 18.19
C ASN A 753 14.41 -5.28 17.55
N ARG A 754 15.47 -6.05 17.32
CA ARG A 754 16.73 -5.57 16.72
C ARG A 754 16.58 -5.43 15.21
N VAL A 755 17.03 -4.29 14.65
CA VAL A 755 16.96 -4.02 13.20
C VAL A 755 18.31 -3.75 12.56
N SER A 756 19.29 -3.30 13.33
CA SER A 756 20.67 -3.10 12.85
C SER A 756 21.68 -3.29 13.96
N GLN A 757 22.95 -3.36 13.59
CA GLN A 757 24.07 -3.44 14.52
C GLN A 757 25.20 -2.50 14.08
N ARG A 758 25.95 -1.99 15.05
CA ARG A 758 27.12 -1.15 14.84
C ARG A 758 28.15 -1.39 15.95
N PHE A 759 29.39 -1.11 15.67
CA PHE A 759 30.42 -1.06 16.72
C PHE A 759 30.30 0.26 17.49
N ASP A 760 30.31 0.17 18.80
CA ASP A 760 30.34 1.32 19.69
C ASP A 760 31.78 1.51 20.22
N ALA A 761 32.48 2.51 19.73
CA ALA A 761 33.86 2.79 20.08
C ALA A 761 34.03 3.23 21.55
N SER A 762 32.99 3.72 22.21
CA SER A 762 33.04 4.15 23.61
C SER A 762 33.03 2.98 24.57
N THR A 763 32.31 1.90 24.23
CA THR A 763 32.17 0.71 25.05
C THR A 763 33.03 -0.47 24.57
N GLY A 764 33.57 -0.40 23.36
CA GLY A 764 34.29 -1.50 22.70
C GLY A 764 33.39 -2.71 22.35
N ARG A 765 32.07 -2.51 22.28
CA ARG A 765 31.06 -3.57 22.09
C ARG A 765 30.20 -3.33 20.86
N ILE A 766 29.44 -4.36 20.47
CA ILE A 766 28.40 -4.24 19.44
C ILE A 766 27.15 -3.63 20.08
N ALA A 767 26.71 -2.49 19.56
CA ALA A 767 25.45 -1.84 19.88
C ALA A 767 24.40 -2.20 18.82
N TYR A 768 23.13 -2.25 19.24
CA TYR A 768 22.00 -2.56 18.38
C TYR A 768 21.01 -1.40 18.29
N SER A 769 20.47 -1.16 17.11
CA SER A 769 19.29 -0.33 16.95
C SER A 769 18.03 -1.18 17.07
N TYR A 770 16.97 -0.58 17.61
CA TYR A 770 15.72 -1.29 17.89
C TYR A 770 14.55 -0.59 17.19
N LEU A 771 13.50 -1.35 16.88
CA LEU A 771 12.21 -0.78 16.53
C LEU A 771 11.65 0.01 17.71
N LEU A 772 10.71 0.90 17.41
CA LEU A 772 10.01 1.69 18.41
C LEU A 772 9.40 0.82 19.51
N GLY A 773 9.48 1.27 20.74
CA GLY A 773 8.88 0.65 21.91
C GLY A 773 7.35 0.74 21.89
N ARG A 774 6.73 0.86 23.06
CA ARG A 774 5.29 1.07 23.15
C ARG A 774 4.89 2.42 22.57
N ILE A 775 3.92 2.40 21.63
CA ILE A 775 3.33 3.62 21.08
C ILE A 775 1.84 3.61 21.44
N PRO A 776 1.37 4.58 22.25
CA PRO A 776 -0.04 4.74 22.49
C PRO A 776 -0.73 5.23 21.22
N VAL A 777 -1.90 4.68 20.92
CA VAL A 777 -2.74 5.08 19.79
C VAL A 777 -4.07 5.57 20.39
N PHE A 778 -4.45 6.78 20.04
CA PHE A 778 -5.76 7.30 20.38
C PHE A 778 -6.38 7.99 19.16
N GLY A 779 -7.69 8.04 19.12
CA GLY A 779 -8.40 8.71 18.04
C GLY A 779 -9.83 9.05 18.43
N PHE A 780 -10.29 10.18 17.90
CA PHE A 780 -11.67 10.63 17.96
C PHE A 780 -12.11 10.92 16.54
N ARG A 781 -13.27 10.40 16.15
CA ARG A 781 -13.83 10.64 14.83
C ARG A 781 -15.30 10.96 14.96
N PHE A 782 -15.74 11.95 14.19
CA PHE A 782 -17.13 12.37 14.08
C PHE A 782 -17.53 12.40 12.61
N ASP A 783 -18.53 11.62 12.26
CA ASP A 783 -19.17 11.60 10.94
C ASP A 783 -20.53 12.31 11.03
N LEU A 784 -20.75 13.30 10.15
CA LEU A 784 -21.89 14.24 10.13
C LEU A 784 -22.62 14.23 8.80
#